data_94ca8bf1fef77213df1b48065eca3dae
#
_entry.id   94ca8bf1fef77213df1b48065eca3dae
#
_cell.length_a   1.000
_cell.length_b   1.000
_cell.length_c   1.000
_cell.angle_alpha   90.00
_cell.angle_beta   90.00
_cell.angle_gamma   90.00
#
_symmetry.space_group_name_H-M   'P 1'
#
loop_
_entity.id
_entity.type
_entity.pdbx_description
1 polymer ?
#
loop_
_entity_poly.entity_id
_entity_poly.type
_entity_poly.pdbx_seq_one_letter_code
_entity_poly.pdbx_strand_id
1 'polypeptide(L)'
;MTEPVLAVTDLTVSFPTDHGLLTAVRGLNYQVSAGEVLGIVGESGSGKSVSSMAVMGLLPPQATITGSIRFQGRELLGRSDVELSQIRGRRISMIFQDPLSALTPVYTVGDQVAEALLVHGTLSRQAAGARAVELLNVVGIPDAARRAQAFPHEFSGGMRQRVVIAMAIANDPDLIIADEPTTALDVTVQAQVLQVLATAREITGAGIVLITHDLGVVAGFADRVQVMYAGRTVETGGVDDIFYHPRMPYTRGLLASIPRVDTAQRRTLVPIGGQPPSLVGLGPGCPFAPRCPLVIDQCRSTEPDLAPVSGTHQCACHRAAVEAAPPLVSGVASYNSVSHSRVLLRVEHLVRHYPVRKGTILRRQVGTVRAVDDISFELREQETLGLVGESGCGKTSTLMEILNLTAPAQGRIEVLGTDVSALDRRRRMQLRRDLQVVFQDPIASLDPRLPVFDLLAEPLRAHGVPGAEIRRRVPELLKLVGLSPEHASRYPAEFSGGQRQRIGIGRALALEPKLLVLDEPVSALDVSIQAGVLNLLDELRVRLGLALLFVAHDLAVVRHIADRVAVMYLGKIVEIGPVDAVYTAPQHPYTQALISAIPIPDPAKESARERILLTGDLPSPADVPSGCRFRTRCFRYAALPPGLRSRCEQEEPARQQRGEPEHESACHYAAAHAVL
;
A
#
# COMPACT_ATOMS: atom_id res chain seq x y z
N MET A 1 25.98 -20.44 20.83
CA MET A 1 25.09 -19.98 19.72
C MET A 1 23.97 -20.99 19.65
N THR A 2 22.74 -20.58 19.85
CA THR A 2 21.55 -21.44 19.69
C THR A 2 21.41 -21.87 18.24
N GLU A 3 21.09 -23.12 17.97
CA GLU A 3 20.84 -23.63 16.63
C GLU A 3 19.68 -22.86 15.97
N PRO A 4 19.83 -22.38 14.71
CA PRO A 4 18.76 -21.63 14.05
C PRO A 4 17.53 -22.52 13.80
N VAL A 5 16.34 -21.93 13.93
CA VAL A 5 15.08 -22.62 13.61
C VAL A 5 14.99 -22.93 12.11
N LEU A 6 15.41 -21.98 11.27
CA LEU A 6 15.49 -22.14 9.83
C LEU A 6 16.89 -21.74 9.35
N ALA A 7 17.51 -22.57 8.50
CA ALA A 7 18.75 -22.27 7.80
C ALA A 7 18.57 -22.59 6.30
N VAL A 8 18.73 -21.58 5.47
CA VAL A 8 18.71 -21.68 4.01
C VAL A 8 20.11 -21.43 3.51
N THR A 9 20.65 -22.35 2.70
CA THR A 9 22.03 -22.29 2.21
C THR A 9 22.05 -22.55 0.72
N ASP A 10 22.65 -21.62 -0.01
CA ASP A 10 22.85 -21.66 -1.48
C ASP A 10 21.57 -22.01 -2.27
N LEU A 11 20.41 -21.53 -1.78
CA LEU A 11 19.13 -21.84 -2.42
C LEU A 11 19.04 -21.19 -3.78
N THR A 12 18.83 -22.02 -4.80
CA THR A 12 18.61 -21.58 -6.18
C THR A 12 17.31 -22.18 -6.70
N VAL A 13 16.46 -21.34 -7.28
CA VAL A 13 15.15 -21.73 -7.85
C VAL A 13 15.05 -21.23 -9.28
N SER A 14 14.80 -22.14 -10.22
CA SER A 14 14.69 -21.85 -11.64
C SER A 14 13.42 -22.43 -12.24
N PHE A 15 12.86 -21.73 -13.22
CA PHE A 15 11.66 -22.11 -13.96
C PHE A 15 11.97 -22.14 -15.47
N PRO A 16 11.55 -23.19 -16.19
CA PRO A 16 11.59 -23.20 -17.65
C PRO A 16 10.52 -22.21 -18.18
N THR A 17 10.92 -21.37 -19.16
CA THR A 17 10.03 -20.45 -19.86
C THR A 17 10.27 -20.54 -21.36
N ASP A 18 9.36 -20.00 -22.18
CA ASP A 18 9.51 -19.95 -23.65
C ASP A 18 10.75 -19.17 -24.12
N HIS A 19 11.27 -18.29 -23.26
CA HIS A 19 12.45 -17.45 -23.52
C HIS A 19 13.74 -17.99 -22.89
N GLY A 20 13.71 -19.18 -22.26
CA GLY A 20 14.87 -19.80 -21.60
C GLY A 20 14.64 -20.04 -20.11
N LEU A 21 15.72 -20.33 -19.39
CA LEU A 21 15.65 -20.61 -17.95
C LEU A 21 15.58 -19.31 -17.15
N LEU A 22 14.49 -19.10 -16.43
CA LEU A 22 14.29 -18.01 -15.48
C LEU A 22 14.80 -18.44 -14.11
N THR A 23 15.91 -17.86 -13.64
CA THR A 23 16.43 -18.15 -12.29
C THR A 23 15.94 -17.08 -11.31
N ALA A 24 14.82 -17.37 -10.64
CA ALA A 24 14.14 -16.44 -9.76
C ALA A 24 14.86 -16.23 -8.41
N VAL A 25 15.57 -17.25 -7.92
CA VAL A 25 16.41 -17.19 -6.70
C VAL A 25 17.77 -17.77 -7.04
N ARG A 26 18.87 -17.11 -6.64
CA ARG A 26 20.24 -17.42 -7.03
C ARG A 26 21.16 -17.41 -5.82
N GLY A 27 21.50 -18.60 -5.27
CA GLY A 27 22.45 -18.75 -4.18
C GLY A 27 22.05 -18.00 -2.91
N LEU A 28 20.76 -18.05 -2.53
CA LEU A 28 20.22 -17.33 -1.39
C LEU A 28 20.65 -18.00 -0.08
N ASN A 29 21.16 -17.18 0.87
CA ASN A 29 21.59 -17.63 2.18
C ASN A 29 20.95 -16.79 3.27
N TYR A 30 20.32 -17.42 4.26
CA TYR A 30 19.85 -16.77 5.49
C TYR A 30 19.54 -17.77 6.59
N GLN A 31 19.47 -17.27 7.81
CA GLN A 31 19.11 -18.05 9.00
C GLN A 31 18.11 -17.25 9.84
N VAL A 32 17.25 -17.95 10.57
CA VAL A 32 16.29 -17.34 11.52
C VAL A 32 16.35 -18.12 12.82
N SER A 33 16.51 -17.41 13.92
CA SER A 33 16.51 -17.98 15.28
C SER A 33 15.11 -17.94 15.90
N ALA A 34 14.89 -18.68 16.96
CA ALA A 34 13.63 -18.60 17.72
C ALA A 34 13.43 -17.18 18.26
N GLY A 35 12.23 -16.65 18.11
CA GLY A 35 11.86 -15.30 18.52
C GLY A 35 12.49 -14.16 17.71
N GLU A 36 13.31 -14.43 16.69
CA GLU A 36 13.91 -13.43 15.80
C GLU A 36 12.94 -13.04 14.66
N VAL A 37 12.94 -11.77 14.28
CA VAL A 37 12.26 -11.29 13.06
C VAL A 37 13.27 -10.92 11.99
N LEU A 38 13.32 -11.70 10.91
CA LEU A 38 14.08 -11.39 9.71
C LEU A 38 13.19 -10.68 8.69
N GLY A 39 13.45 -9.40 8.41
CA GLY A 39 12.83 -8.66 7.34
C GLY A 39 13.49 -8.94 6.00
N ILE A 40 12.75 -9.41 4.99
CA ILE A 40 13.24 -9.59 3.61
C ILE A 40 12.59 -8.53 2.73
N VAL A 41 13.39 -7.63 2.18
CA VAL A 41 12.94 -6.50 1.37
C VAL A 41 13.55 -6.48 -0.03
N GLY A 42 12.93 -5.74 -0.95
CA GLY A 42 13.41 -5.56 -2.32
C GLY A 42 12.26 -5.25 -3.27
N GLU A 43 12.57 -4.82 -4.50
CA GLU A 43 11.56 -4.56 -5.54
C GLU A 43 10.79 -5.83 -5.92
N SER A 44 9.62 -5.67 -6.54
CA SER A 44 8.83 -6.78 -7.09
C SER A 44 9.66 -7.58 -8.10
N GLY A 45 9.49 -8.90 -8.09
CA GLY A 45 10.30 -9.80 -8.92
C GLY A 45 11.74 -10.07 -8.42
N SER A 46 12.14 -9.57 -7.23
CA SER A 46 13.46 -9.88 -6.66
C SER A 46 13.62 -11.30 -6.08
N GLY A 47 12.56 -12.13 -6.10
CA GLY A 47 12.59 -13.53 -5.67
C GLY A 47 12.10 -13.80 -4.23
N LYS A 48 11.63 -12.80 -3.50
CA LYS A 48 11.21 -12.90 -2.07
C LYS A 48 10.17 -14.01 -1.84
N SER A 49 8.99 -13.90 -2.44
CA SER A 49 7.90 -14.89 -2.29
C SER A 49 8.26 -16.27 -2.83
N VAL A 50 9.06 -16.33 -3.91
CA VAL A 50 9.55 -17.60 -4.45
C VAL A 50 10.44 -18.33 -3.44
N SER A 51 11.30 -17.60 -2.71
CA SER A 51 12.14 -18.20 -1.67
C SER A 51 11.31 -18.78 -0.52
N SER A 52 10.24 -18.12 -0.11
CA SER A 52 9.31 -18.59 0.94
C SER A 52 8.52 -19.81 0.49
N MET A 53 8.02 -19.80 -0.74
CA MET A 53 7.35 -20.97 -1.33
C MET A 53 8.28 -22.18 -1.45
N ALA A 54 9.57 -21.95 -1.71
CA ALA A 54 10.57 -23.02 -1.71
C ALA A 54 10.74 -23.64 -0.31
N VAL A 55 10.80 -22.82 0.76
CA VAL A 55 10.85 -23.29 2.15
C VAL A 55 9.63 -24.14 2.48
N MET A 56 8.45 -23.71 2.02
CA MET A 56 7.19 -24.43 2.24
C MET A 56 7.02 -25.63 1.30
N GLY A 57 7.88 -25.83 0.29
CA GLY A 57 7.71 -26.86 -0.74
C GLY A 57 6.42 -26.69 -1.55
N LEU A 58 6.01 -25.45 -1.83
CA LEU A 58 4.76 -25.10 -2.54
C LEU A 58 5.01 -24.63 -3.98
N LEU A 59 6.24 -24.74 -4.47
CA LEU A 59 6.55 -24.40 -5.85
C LEU A 59 5.98 -25.45 -6.82
N PRO A 60 5.63 -25.02 -8.05
CA PRO A 60 5.09 -25.95 -9.05
C PRO A 60 6.14 -27.02 -9.43
N PRO A 61 5.71 -28.22 -9.88
CA PRO A 61 6.60 -29.34 -10.16
C PRO A 61 7.67 -29.06 -11.23
N GLN A 62 7.47 -28.06 -12.09
CA GLN A 62 8.41 -27.64 -13.13
C GLN A 62 9.59 -26.83 -12.56
N ALA A 63 9.51 -26.36 -11.32
CA ALA A 63 10.59 -25.64 -10.68
C ALA A 63 11.76 -26.57 -10.36
N THR A 64 12.96 -26.14 -10.73
CA THR A 64 14.20 -26.81 -10.31
C THR A 64 14.74 -26.08 -9.08
N ILE A 65 14.90 -26.82 -7.97
CA ILE A 65 15.36 -26.28 -6.70
C ILE A 65 16.66 -26.98 -6.32
N THR A 66 17.69 -26.19 -5.99
CA THR A 66 19.00 -26.70 -5.51
C THR A 66 19.44 -25.93 -4.26
N GLY A 67 20.42 -26.44 -3.53
CA GLY A 67 20.86 -25.89 -2.26
C GLY A 67 20.40 -26.73 -1.08
N SER A 68 20.21 -26.12 0.10
CA SER A 68 19.75 -26.79 1.32
C SER A 68 18.79 -25.87 2.08
N ILE A 69 17.69 -26.46 2.57
CA ILE A 69 16.72 -25.80 3.46
C ILE A 69 16.59 -26.68 4.70
N ARG A 70 17.16 -26.25 5.82
CA ARG A 70 17.11 -26.99 7.09
C ARG A 70 16.19 -26.31 8.08
N PHE A 71 15.23 -27.07 8.56
CA PHE A 71 14.35 -26.67 9.67
C PHE A 71 14.74 -27.49 10.91
N GLN A 72 15.21 -26.79 11.96
CA GLN A 72 15.74 -27.43 13.19
C GLN A 72 16.74 -28.55 12.86
N GLY A 73 17.71 -28.25 12.01
CA GLY A 73 18.75 -29.18 11.57
C GLY A 73 18.31 -30.24 10.55
N ARG A 74 17.02 -30.41 10.29
CA ARG A 74 16.48 -31.41 9.33
C ARG A 74 16.31 -30.83 7.93
N GLU A 75 16.85 -31.50 6.91
CA GLU A 75 16.70 -31.10 5.51
C GLU A 75 15.23 -31.22 5.05
N LEU A 76 14.70 -30.19 4.40
CA LEU A 76 13.35 -30.16 3.83
C LEU A 76 13.33 -30.46 2.32
N LEU A 77 14.40 -30.10 1.60
CA LEU A 77 14.47 -30.38 0.15
C LEU A 77 14.48 -31.88 -0.12
N GLY A 78 13.73 -32.27 -1.16
CA GLY A 78 13.61 -33.68 -1.54
C GLY A 78 12.67 -34.52 -0.69
N ARG A 79 12.02 -33.92 0.33
CA ARG A 79 10.97 -34.59 1.11
C ARG A 79 9.71 -34.76 0.31
N SER A 80 8.99 -35.84 0.60
CA SER A 80 7.66 -36.08 0.03
C SER A 80 6.64 -35.08 0.56
N ASP A 81 5.57 -34.87 -0.19
CA ASP A 81 4.48 -33.99 0.25
C ASP A 81 3.84 -34.45 1.58
N VAL A 82 3.76 -35.77 1.79
CA VAL A 82 3.27 -36.39 3.04
C VAL A 82 4.16 -36.00 4.24
N GLU A 83 5.49 -36.01 4.09
CA GLU A 83 6.42 -35.61 5.14
C GLU A 83 6.34 -34.10 5.40
N LEU A 84 6.24 -33.29 4.35
CA LEU A 84 6.12 -31.83 4.48
C LEU A 84 4.77 -31.42 5.07
N SER A 85 3.67 -32.15 4.80
CA SER A 85 2.34 -31.87 5.37
C SER A 85 2.31 -32.05 6.90
N GLN A 86 3.20 -32.86 7.48
CA GLN A 86 3.33 -33.00 8.93
C GLN A 86 3.99 -31.79 9.59
N ILE A 87 4.71 -30.97 8.82
CA ILE A 87 5.44 -29.78 9.28
C ILE A 87 4.64 -28.51 8.98
N ARG A 88 4.04 -28.44 7.76
CA ARG A 88 3.22 -27.32 7.33
C ARG A 88 2.00 -27.15 8.23
N GLY A 89 1.71 -25.90 8.63
CA GLY A 89 0.59 -25.57 9.51
C GLY A 89 0.73 -26.02 10.97
N ARG A 90 1.73 -26.88 11.28
CA ARG A 90 2.00 -27.33 12.64
C ARG A 90 3.26 -26.70 13.23
N ARG A 91 4.36 -26.75 12.49
CA ARG A 91 5.69 -26.28 12.95
C ARG A 91 6.15 -25.06 12.15
N ILE A 92 5.81 -25.01 10.88
CA ILE A 92 6.03 -23.87 9.99
C ILE A 92 4.67 -23.43 9.47
N SER A 93 4.28 -22.18 9.75
CA SER A 93 3.06 -21.57 9.22
C SER A 93 3.36 -20.47 8.22
N MET A 94 2.47 -20.27 7.27
CA MET A 94 2.59 -19.21 6.26
C MET A 94 1.33 -18.34 6.23
N ILE A 95 1.55 -17.04 6.24
CA ILE A 95 0.54 -16.00 6.02
C ILE A 95 0.74 -15.50 4.60
N PHE A 96 -0.22 -15.75 3.72
CA PHE A 96 -0.17 -15.39 2.31
C PHE A 96 -0.56 -13.92 2.10
N GLN A 97 -0.09 -13.34 0.98
CA GLN A 97 -0.33 -11.96 0.59
C GLN A 97 -1.82 -11.61 0.47
N ASP A 98 -2.63 -12.52 -0.11
CA ASP A 98 -4.08 -12.33 -0.23
C ASP A 98 -4.84 -13.22 0.78
N PRO A 99 -5.51 -12.65 1.79
CA PRO A 99 -6.29 -13.42 2.74
C PRO A 99 -7.49 -14.15 2.12
N LEU A 100 -7.98 -13.70 0.95
CA LEU A 100 -9.09 -14.37 0.25
C LEU A 100 -8.65 -15.69 -0.39
N SER A 101 -7.38 -15.80 -0.77
CA SER A 101 -6.83 -17.05 -1.30
C SER A 101 -6.65 -18.12 -0.21
N ALA A 102 -6.50 -17.69 1.06
CA ALA A 102 -6.34 -18.58 2.21
C ALA A 102 -7.68 -19.00 2.86
N LEU A 103 -8.77 -18.27 2.63
CA LEU A 103 -10.08 -18.51 3.24
C LEU A 103 -11.08 -19.05 2.23
N THR A 104 -11.67 -20.20 2.53
CA THR A 104 -12.73 -20.80 1.71
C THR A 104 -14.07 -20.11 1.96
N PRO A 105 -14.71 -19.48 0.95
CA PRO A 105 -15.86 -18.59 1.17
C PRO A 105 -17.13 -19.29 1.64
N VAL A 106 -17.22 -20.60 1.50
CA VAL A 106 -18.42 -21.42 1.80
C VAL A 106 -18.38 -22.09 3.18
N TYR A 107 -17.28 -21.94 3.94
CA TYR A 107 -17.17 -22.41 5.31
C TYR A 107 -17.13 -21.24 6.29
N THR A 108 -17.61 -21.46 7.52
CA THR A 108 -17.55 -20.45 8.56
C THR A 108 -16.10 -20.21 8.98
N VAL A 109 -15.82 -19.01 9.48
CA VAL A 109 -14.46 -18.67 9.96
C VAL A 109 -14.03 -19.57 11.11
N GLY A 110 -14.93 -19.87 12.05
CA GLY A 110 -14.65 -20.79 13.17
C GLY A 110 -14.31 -22.19 12.72
N ASP A 111 -15.02 -22.72 11.71
CA ASP A 111 -14.74 -24.06 11.16
C ASP A 111 -13.35 -24.14 10.54
N GLN A 112 -12.92 -23.08 9.82
CA GLN A 112 -11.61 -23.04 9.16
C GLN A 112 -10.46 -22.94 10.17
N VAL A 113 -10.63 -22.15 11.24
CA VAL A 113 -9.63 -22.10 12.34
C VAL A 113 -9.59 -23.42 13.09
N ALA A 114 -10.76 -24.04 13.34
CA ALA A 114 -10.86 -25.36 13.99
C ALA A 114 -10.24 -26.47 13.12
N GLU A 115 -10.38 -26.40 11.80
CA GLU A 115 -9.78 -27.35 10.85
C GLU A 115 -8.25 -27.36 10.98
N ALA A 116 -7.60 -26.19 11.08
CA ALA A 116 -6.15 -26.09 11.26
C ALA A 116 -5.68 -26.85 12.54
N LEU A 117 -6.50 -26.87 13.59
CA LEU A 117 -6.23 -27.63 14.82
C LEU A 117 -6.48 -29.13 14.64
N LEU A 118 -7.55 -29.51 13.94
CA LEU A 118 -7.98 -30.89 13.77
C LEU A 118 -7.07 -31.71 12.86
N VAL A 119 -6.54 -31.10 11.81
CA VAL A 119 -5.65 -31.78 10.85
C VAL A 119 -4.36 -32.29 11.51
N HIS A 120 -3.83 -31.55 12.50
CA HIS A 120 -2.54 -31.86 13.16
C HIS A 120 -2.66 -32.31 14.60
N GLY A 121 -3.81 -32.17 15.21
CA GLY A 121 -4.03 -32.41 16.63
C GLY A 121 -4.88 -33.63 16.96
N THR A 122 -4.94 -33.94 18.27
CA THR A 122 -5.80 -34.98 18.83
C THR A 122 -7.07 -34.41 19.46
N LEU A 123 -7.37 -33.13 19.21
CA LEU A 123 -8.51 -32.46 19.81
C LEU A 123 -9.85 -33.01 19.28
N SER A 124 -10.85 -33.08 20.15
CA SER A 124 -12.22 -33.30 19.70
C SER A 124 -12.74 -32.06 18.92
N ARG A 125 -13.71 -32.24 18.04
CA ARG A 125 -14.34 -31.13 17.29
C ARG A 125 -14.84 -30.02 18.23
N GLN A 126 -15.42 -30.39 19.37
CA GLN A 126 -15.90 -29.42 20.35
C GLN A 126 -14.75 -28.62 20.97
N ALA A 127 -13.65 -29.27 21.36
CA ALA A 127 -12.46 -28.60 21.91
C ALA A 127 -11.78 -27.71 20.85
N ALA A 128 -11.67 -28.17 19.60
CA ALA A 128 -11.13 -27.37 18.51
C ALA A 128 -11.99 -26.12 18.22
N GLY A 129 -13.33 -26.25 18.26
CA GLY A 129 -14.23 -25.11 18.12
C GLY A 129 -14.11 -24.09 19.26
N ALA A 130 -13.97 -24.55 20.52
CA ALA A 130 -13.72 -23.66 21.64
C ALA A 130 -12.36 -22.92 21.50
N ARG A 131 -11.29 -23.66 21.13
CA ARG A 131 -9.97 -23.08 20.91
C ARG A 131 -9.96 -22.10 19.72
N ALA A 132 -10.73 -22.35 18.66
CA ALA A 132 -10.90 -21.42 17.55
C ALA A 132 -11.46 -20.06 18.01
N VAL A 133 -12.46 -20.07 18.90
CA VAL A 133 -13.00 -18.82 19.49
C VAL A 133 -11.97 -18.11 20.35
N GLU A 134 -11.16 -18.82 21.13
CA GLU A 134 -10.06 -18.24 21.91
C GLU A 134 -9.02 -17.57 20.98
N LEU A 135 -8.59 -18.25 19.92
CA LEU A 135 -7.65 -17.71 18.93
C LEU A 135 -8.19 -16.48 18.24
N LEU A 136 -9.48 -16.47 17.87
CA LEU A 136 -10.13 -15.28 17.30
C LEU A 136 -10.15 -14.11 18.28
N ASN A 137 -10.30 -14.37 19.60
CA ASN A 137 -10.15 -13.33 20.62
C ASN A 137 -8.71 -12.82 20.73
N VAL A 138 -7.70 -13.71 20.71
CA VAL A 138 -6.27 -13.36 20.75
C VAL A 138 -5.90 -12.40 19.63
N VAL A 139 -6.40 -12.66 18.40
CA VAL A 139 -6.16 -11.78 17.24
C VAL A 139 -7.11 -10.57 17.21
N GLY A 140 -7.89 -10.31 18.27
CA GLY A 140 -8.72 -9.13 18.42
C GLY A 140 -9.97 -9.09 17.53
N ILE A 141 -10.56 -10.25 17.18
CA ILE A 141 -11.87 -10.28 16.51
C ILE A 141 -12.96 -9.97 17.55
N PRO A 142 -13.73 -8.87 17.40
CA PRO A 142 -14.79 -8.54 18.34
C PRO A 142 -15.93 -9.58 18.27
N ASP A 143 -16.58 -9.87 19.40
CA ASP A 143 -17.66 -10.86 19.47
C ASP A 143 -17.28 -12.23 18.85
N ALA A 144 -16.06 -12.73 19.14
CA ALA A 144 -15.46 -13.87 18.49
C ALA A 144 -16.37 -15.10 18.45
N ALA A 145 -17.12 -15.38 19.53
CA ALA A 145 -18.07 -16.51 19.58
C ALA A 145 -19.18 -16.41 18.52
N ARG A 146 -19.74 -15.23 18.31
CA ARG A 146 -20.76 -14.99 17.26
C ARG A 146 -20.12 -14.98 15.87
N ARG A 147 -18.98 -14.31 15.73
CA ARG A 147 -18.28 -14.17 14.43
C ARG A 147 -17.63 -15.47 13.96
N ALA A 148 -17.32 -16.40 14.85
CA ALA A 148 -16.90 -17.74 14.43
C ALA A 148 -17.92 -18.46 13.53
N GLN A 149 -19.21 -18.12 13.66
CA GLN A 149 -20.30 -18.65 12.82
C GLN A 149 -20.52 -17.86 11.52
N ALA A 150 -19.82 -16.77 11.31
CA ALA A 150 -19.93 -15.93 10.12
C ALA A 150 -18.99 -16.42 9.01
N PHE A 151 -19.31 -16.05 7.77
CA PHE A 151 -18.53 -16.40 6.59
C PHE A 151 -17.47 -15.33 6.27
N PRO A 152 -16.38 -15.69 5.55
CA PRO A 152 -15.31 -14.75 5.22
C PRO A 152 -15.77 -13.46 4.52
N HIS A 153 -16.81 -13.51 3.69
CA HIS A 153 -17.33 -12.33 3.00
C HIS A 153 -18.03 -11.31 3.91
N GLU A 154 -18.36 -11.69 5.14
CA GLU A 154 -18.95 -10.81 6.16
C GLU A 154 -17.87 -10.04 6.97
N PHE A 155 -16.59 -10.32 6.71
CA PHE A 155 -15.45 -9.71 7.39
C PHE A 155 -14.80 -8.62 6.53
N SER A 156 -14.28 -7.58 7.17
CA SER A 156 -13.40 -6.59 6.52
C SER A 156 -12.07 -7.23 6.11
N GLY A 157 -11.30 -6.58 5.23
CA GLY A 157 -9.97 -7.04 4.82
C GLY A 157 -9.05 -7.32 5.99
N GLY A 158 -8.96 -6.38 6.94
CA GLY A 158 -8.14 -6.55 8.15
C GLY A 158 -8.63 -7.64 9.09
N MET A 159 -9.94 -7.84 9.20
CA MET A 159 -10.47 -8.98 9.97
C MET A 159 -10.10 -10.32 9.33
N ARG A 160 -10.20 -10.43 8.00
CA ARG A 160 -9.80 -11.64 7.26
C ARG A 160 -8.32 -11.94 7.49
N GLN A 161 -7.47 -10.91 7.44
CA GLN A 161 -6.03 -11.06 7.70
C GLN A 161 -5.77 -11.55 9.14
N ARG A 162 -6.48 -10.99 10.13
CA ARG A 162 -6.37 -11.44 11.52
C ARG A 162 -6.85 -12.88 11.70
N VAL A 163 -7.88 -13.31 10.97
CA VAL A 163 -8.31 -14.72 10.94
C VAL A 163 -7.22 -15.63 10.36
N VAL A 164 -6.59 -15.24 9.27
CA VAL A 164 -5.46 -16.01 8.68
C VAL A 164 -4.30 -16.11 9.68
N ILE A 165 -4.02 -15.02 10.44
CA ILE A 165 -3.02 -15.08 11.51
C ILE A 165 -3.47 -16.05 12.63
N ALA A 166 -4.75 -16.05 13.02
CA ALA A 166 -5.28 -17.00 14.00
C ALA A 166 -5.08 -18.45 13.56
N MET A 167 -5.32 -18.74 12.26
CA MET A 167 -5.03 -20.06 11.67
C MET A 167 -3.53 -20.38 11.70
N ALA A 168 -2.68 -19.41 11.40
CA ALA A 168 -1.23 -19.58 11.37
C ALA A 168 -0.65 -19.91 12.74
N ILE A 169 -1.19 -19.35 13.83
CA ILE A 169 -0.71 -19.59 15.21
C ILE A 169 -1.46 -20.72 15.93
N ALA A 170 -2.43 -21.36 15.27
CA ALA A 170 -3.33 -22.33 15.92
C ALA A 170 -2.59 -23.51 16.59
N ASN A 171 -1.48 -23.94 16.02
CA ASN A 171 -0.68 -25.07 16.50
C ASN A 171 0.66 -24.66 17.15
N ASP A 172 0.79 -23.42 17.62
CA ASP A 172 1.98 -22.88 18.25
C ASP A 172 3.26 -23.16 17.42
N PRO A 173 3.37 -22.62 16.18
CA PRO A 173 4.47 -22.92 15.28
C PRO A 173 5.80 -22.38 15.79
N ASP A 174 6.92 -23.00 15.38
CA ASP A 174 8.27 -22.49 15.66
C ASP A 174 8.72 -21.42 14.66
N LEU A 175 8.10 -21.40 13.47
CA LEU A 175 8.39 -20.44 12.41
C LEU A 175 7.12 -19.95 11.75
N ILE A 176 7.01 -18.64 11.59
CA ILE A 176 5.94 -17.97 10.82
C ILE A 176 6.59 -17.27 9.64
N ILE A 177 6.15 -17.59 8.44
CA ILE A 177 6.50 -16.87 7.22
C ILE A 177 5.34 -15.94 6.86
N ALA A 178 5.55 -14.64 6.93
CA ALA A 178 4.56 -13.63 6.59
C ALA A 178 4.93 -12.95 5.26
N ASP A 179 4.26 -13.37 4.18
CA ASP A 179 4.50 -12.85 2.83
C ASP A 179 3.55 -11.69 2.56
N GLU A 180 4.07 -10.48 2.67
CA GLU A 180 3.36 -9.21 2.51
C GLU A 180 2.03 -9.13 3.31
N PRO A 181 2.05 -9.38 4.63
CA PRO A 181 0.83 -9.55 5.43
C PRO A 181 -0.02 -8.29 5.56
N THR A 182 0.50 -7.14 5.15
CA THR A 182 -0.16 -5.82 5.26
C THR A 182 -0.47 -5.18 3.91
N THR A 183 -0.18 -5.84 2.80
CA THR A 183 -0.45 -5.32 1.45
C THR A 183 -1.94 -5.10 1.22
N ALA A 184 -2.31 -4.00 0.58
CA ALA A 184 -3.68 -3.57 0.31
C ALA A 184 -4.54 -3.30 1.57
N LEU A 185 -3.91 -3.10 2.74
CA LEU A 185 -4.59 -2.67 3.97
C LEU A 185 -4.37 -1.18 4.23
N ASP A 186 -5.39 -0.54 4.79
CA ASP A 186 -5.25 0.84 5.29
C ASP A 186 -4.26 0.90 6.45
N VAL A 187 -3.59 2.03 6.65
CA VAL A 187 -2.52 2.20 7.65
C VAL A 187 -2.94 1.85 9.08
N THR A 188 -4.20 2.11 9.47
CA THR A 188 -4.73 1.75 10.80
C THR A 188 -4.88 0.24 10.96
N VAL A 189 -5.34 -0.44 9.92
CA VAL A 189 -5.48 -1.90 9.87
C VAL A 189 -4.11 -2.56 9.80
N GLN A 190 -3.17 -2.00 9.03
CA GLN A 190 -1.77 -2.43 8.99
C GLN A 190 -1.15 -2.41 10.38
N ALA A 191 -1.30 -1.31 11.14
CA ALA A 191 -0.80 -1.21 12.51
C ALA A 191 -1.40 -2.28 13.43
N GLN A 192 -2.71 -2.57 13.31
CA GLN A 192 -3.38 -3.64 14.06
C GLN A 192 -2.83 -5.03 13.70
N VAL A 193 -2.62 -5.32 12.41
CA VAL A 193 -2.06 -6.61 11.94
C VAL A 193 -0.64 -6.82 12.46
N LEU A 194 0.21 -5.79 12.41
CA LEU A 194 1.56 -5.85 12.97
C LEU A 194 1.55 -6.08 14.49
N GLN A 195 0.64 -5.44 15.22
CA GLN A 195 0.47 -5.70 16.65
C GLN A 195 0.05 -7.15 16.92
N VAL A 196 -0.84 -7.71 16.11
CA VAL A 196 -1.25 -9.13 16.24
C VAL A 196 -0.08 -10.06 15.94
N LEU A 197 0.77 -9.76 14.95
CA LEU A 197 1.99 -10.52 14.67
C LEU A 197 3.00 -10.43 15.82
N ALA A 198 3.15 -9.25 16.46
CA ALA A 198 3.98 -9.09 17.65
C ALA A 198 3.46 -9.98 18.81
N THR A 199 2.15 -9.94 19.07
CA THR A 199 1.51 -10.80 20.08
C THR A 199 1.67 -12.29 19.75
N ALA A 200 1.55 -12.66 18.47
CA ALA A 200 1.78 -14.03 18.01
C ALA A 200 3.21 -14.50 18.31
N ARG A 201 4.21 -13.66 18.01
CA ARG A 201 5.64 -13.90 18.36
C ARG A 201 5.83 -14.10 19.85
N GLU A 202 5.25 -13.23 20.68
CA GLU A 202 5.35 -13.30 22.14
C GLU A 202 4.74 -14.58 22.71
N ILE A 203 3.57 -14.99 22.22
CA ILE A 203 2.86 -16.19 22.72
C ILE A 203 3.56 -17.48 22.29
N THR A 204 3.99 -17.57 21.02
CA THR A 204 4.54 -18.82 20.45
C THR A 204 6.05 -18.92 20.60
N GLY A 205 6.78 -17.81 20.78
CA GLY A 205 8.23 -17.77 20.69
C GLY A 205 8.77 -18.05 19.26
N ALA A 206 7.92 -18.02 18.25
CA ALA A 206 8.27 -18.34 16.87
C ALA A 206 9.28 -17.34 16.29
N GLY A 207 10.21 -17.84 15.47
CA GLY A 207 10.92 -16.98 14.51
C GLY A 207 9.98 -16.48 13.42
N ILE A 208 10.18 -15.26 12.93
CA ILE A 208 9.35 -14.68 11.87
C ILE A 208 10.23 -14.33 10.67
N VAL A 209 9.83 -14.77 9.47
CA VAL A 209 10.31 -14.23 8.19
C VAL A 209 9.25 -13.27 7.69
N LEU A 210 9.54 -11.98 7.75
CA LEU A 210 8.64 -10.93 7.26
C LEU A 210 9.08 -10.47 5.88
N ILE A 211 8.32 -10.79 4.86
CA ILE A 211 8.50 -10.26 3.51
C ILE A 211 7.62 -9.03 3.35
N THR A 212 8.21 -7.92 2.95
CA THR A 212 7.47 -6.68 2.67
C THR A 212 8.29 -5.77 1.75
N HIS A 213 7.59 -4.87 1.07
CA HIS A 213 8.20 -3.75 0.35
C HIS A 213 8.15 -2.44 1.17
N ASP A 214 7.48 -2.43 2.34
CA ASP A 214 7.38 -1.27 3.24
C ASP A 214 8.54 -1.27 4.25
N LEU A 215 9.55 -0.44 3.95
CA LEU A 215 10.73 -0.29 4.83
C LEU A 215 10.40 0.40 6.16
N GLY A 216 9.32 1.18 6.25
CA GLY A 216 8.86 1.73 7.53
C GLY A 216 8.37 0.63 8.48
N VAL A 217 7.67 -0.40 7.95
CA VAL A 217 7.30 -1.59 8.71
C VAL A 217 8.54 -2.33 9.21
N VAL A 218 9.52 -2.51 8.33
CA VAL A 218 10.78 -3.21 8.68
C VAL A 218 11.54 -2.47 9.76
N ALA A 219 11.61 -1.13 9.69
CA ALA A 219 12.28 -0.30 10.70
C ALA A 219 11.76 -0.51 12.12
N GLY A 220 10.44 -0.73 12.28
CA GLY A 220 9.80 -0.89 13.58
C GLY A 220 9.55 -2.34 14.02
N PHE A 221 9.75 -3.32 13.15
CA PHE A 221 9.34 -4.70 13.46
C PHE A 221 10.47 -5.73 13.31
N ALA A 222 11.47 -5.51 12.45
CA ALA A 222 12.53 -6.45 12.18
C ALA A 222 13.73 -6.27 13.13
N ASP A 223 14.34 -7.41 13.53
CA ASP A 223 15.62 -7.42 14.24
C ASP A 223 16.80 -7.36 13.26
N ARG A 224 16.68 -8.08 12.14
CA ARG A 224 17.63 -8.09 11.03
C ARG A 224 16.92 -7.88 9.71
N VAL A 225 17.67 -7.36 8.75
CA VAL A 225 17.17 -7.07 7.40
C VAL A 225 18.02 -7.74 6.34
N GLN A 226 17.37 -8.30 5.34
CA GLN A 226 17.96 -8.84 4.14
C GLN A 226 17.39 -8.17 2.91
N VAL A 227 18.23 -7.48 2.15
CA VAL A 227 17.85 -6.78 0.94
C VAL A 227 18.12 -7.68 -0.26
N MET A 228 17.07 -7.96 -1.03
CA MET A 228 17.16 -8.82 -2.23
C MET A 228 17.07 -7.99 -3.51
N TYR A 229 17.92 -8.32 -4.48
CA TYR A 229 17.89 -7.79 -5.84
C TYR A 229 18.26 -8.87 -6.85
N ALA A 230 17.48 -8.98 -7.92
CA ALA A 230 17.71 -9.94 -9.00
C ALA A 230 17.97 -11.38 -8.52
N GLY A 231 17.18 -11.86 -7.55
CA GLY A 231 17.23 -13.23 -7.02
C GLY A 231 18.30 -13.49 -5.96
N ARG A 232 19.10 -12.49 -5.54
CA ARG A 232 20.19 -12.62 -4.56
C ARG A 232 20.04 -11.68 -3.39
N THR A 233 20.67 -12.03 -2.27
CA THR A 233 20.97 -11.07 -1.21
C THR A 233 22.06 -10.11 -1.68
N VAL A 234 21.78 -8.82 -1.64
CA VAL A 234 22.76 -7.77 -1.99
C VAL A 234 23.28 -7.02 -0.76
N GLU A 235 22.52 -7.02 0.32
CA GLU A 235 22.96 -6.48 1.61
C GLU A 235 22.17 -7.14 2.74
N THR A 236 22.82 -7.41 3.87
CA THR A 236 22.19 -7.94 5.09
C THR A 236 22.92 -7.46 6.34
N GLY A 237 22.16 -7.22 7.41
CA GLY A 237 22.71 -6.72 8.68
C GLY A 237 21.62 -6.51 9.72
N GLY A 238 21.97 -5.98 10.88
CA GLY A 238 21.03 -5.48 11.85
C GLY A 238 20.18 -4.35 11.25
N VAL A 239 19.00 -4.10 11.81
CA VAL A 239 18.12 -3.04 11.30
C VAL A 239 18.85 -1.68 11.26
N ASP A 240 19.65 -1.33 12.28
CA ASP A 240 20.41 -0.10 12.33
C ASP A 240 21.51 -0.01 11.25
N ASP A 241 22.18 -1.15 10.94
CA ASP A 241 23.19 -1.22 9.89
C ASP A 241 22.59 -0.83 8.53
N ILE A 242 21.41 -1.36 8.23
CA ILE A 242 20.75 -1.15 6.94
C ILE A 242 20.15 0.25 6.82
N PHE A 243 19.58 0.80 7.90
CA PHE A 243 18.91 2.10 7.84
C PHE A 243 19.87 3.27 7.98
N TYR A 244 20.90 3.17 8.82
CA TYR A 244 21.83 4.29 9.07
C TYR A 244 23.15 4.16 8.33
N HIS A 245 23.58 2.94 7.98
CA HIS A 245 24.87 2.67 7.37
C HIS A 245 24.79 1.82 6.10
N PRO A 246 23.79 2.03 5.20
CA PRO A 246 23.64 1.21 3.99
C PRO A 246 24.88 1.34 3.10
N ARG A 247 25.41 0.22 2.62
CA ARG A 247 26.61 0.15 1.78
C ARG A 247 26.27 -0.13 0.32
N MET A 248 25.20 -0.87 0.07
CA MET A 248 24.75 -1.15 -1.28
C MET A 248 24.07 0.08 -1.90
N PRO A 249 24.50 0.54 -3.08
CA PRO A 249 23.83 1.68 -3.74
C PRO A 249 22.34 1.45 -4.01
N TYR A 250 21.91 0.21 -4.21
CA TYR A 250 20.50 -0.15 -4.33
C TYR A 250 19.73 0.08 -3.04
N THR A 251 20.23 -0.38 -1.90
CA THR A 251 19.61 -0.13 -0.57
C THR A 251 19.48 1.36 -0.28
N ARG A 252 20.52 2.12 -0.59
CA ARG A 252 20.51 3.59 -0.46
C ARG A 252 19.44 4.21 -1.35
N GLY A 253 19.32 3.73 -2.58
CA GLY A 253 18.27 4.17 -3.51
C GLY A 253 16.87 3.85 -3.01
N LEU A 254 16.65 2.64 -2.46
CA LEU A 254 15.37 2.25 -1.86
C LEU A 254 14.99 3.20 -0.71
N LEU A 255 15.90 3.44 0.24
CA LEU A 255 15.67 4.35 1.38
C LEU A 255 15.42 5.80 0.94
N ALA A 256 16.12 6.27 -0.12
CA ALA A 256 15.95 7.62 -0.66
C ALA A 256 14.64 7.80 -1.47
N SER A 257 14.01 6.70 -1.88
CA SER A 257 12.75 6.71 -2.64
C SER A 257 11.50 6.76 -1.74
N ILE A 258 11.64 6.59 -0.41
CA ILE A 258 10.49 6.54 0.50
C ILE A 258 9.99 7.95 0.82
N PRO A 259 8.69 8.24 0.63
CA PRO A 259 8.08 9.46 1.14
C PRO A 259 8.13 9.47 2.68
N ARG A 260 8.59 10.57 3.27
CA ARG A 260 8.73 10.70 4.74
C ARG A 260 7.69 11.65 5.31
N VAL A 261 7.04 11.26 6.39
CA VAL A 261 6.07 12.09 7.12
C VAL A 261 6.72 12.91 8.25
N ASP A 262 7.87 12.48 8.73
CA ASP A 262 8.59 13.05 9.87
C ASP A 262 9.59 14.17 9.50
N THR A 263 9.57 14.66 8.25
CA THR A 263 10.42 15.76 7.78
C THR A 263 9.60 17.02 7.55
N ALA A 264 10.08 18.16 8.07
CA ALA A 264 9.40 19.45 7.92
C ALA A 264 9.40 19.99 6.48
N GLN A 265 10.37 19.58 5.67
CA GLN A 265 10.51 20.05 4.29
C GLN A 265 10.20 18.93 3.30
N ARG A 266 9.41 19.25 2.28
CA ARG A 266 9.23 18.38 1.12
C ARG A 266 10.54 18.31 0.35
N ARG A 267 11.02 17.09 0.13
CA ARG A 267 12.22 16.82 -0.67
C ARG A 267 11.82 16.10 -1.92
N THR A 268 12.42 16.42 -3.05
CA THR A 268 12.23 15.62 -4.26
C THR A 268 12.69 14.17 -3.97
N LEU A 269 11.83 13.18 -4.21
CA LEU A 269 12.20 11.78 -4.03
C LEU A 269 13.26 11.38 -5.06
N VAL A 270 14.17 10.50 -4.68
CA VAL A 270 15.19 9.99 -5.59
C VAL A 270 14.81 8.60 -6.07
N PRO A 271 14.11 8.47 -7.21
CA PRO A 271 13.76 7.17 -7.74
C PRO A 271 15.01 6.43 -8.21
N ILE A 272 15.02 5.12 -8.09
CA ILE A 272 16.05 4.29 -8.70
C ILE A 272 15.80 4.27 -10.21
N GLY A 273 16.72 4.86 -10.98
CA GLY A 273 16.60 4.96 -12.43
C GLY A 273 16.59 3.59 -13.13
N GLY A 274 16.04 3.53 -14.35
CA GLY A 274 16.02 2.33 -15.18
C GLY A 274 14.99 1.28 -14.73
N GLN A 275 15.11 0.07 -15.28
CA GLN A 275 14.23 -1.06 -14.97
C GLN A 275 15.01 -2.18 -14.29
N PRO A 276 14.38 -3.00 -13.42
CA PRO A 276 14.98 -4.23 -12.95
C PRO A 276 15.42 -5.12 -14.12
N PRO A 277 16.55 -5.83 -14.01
CA PRO A 277 17.02 -6.67 -15.09
C PRO A 277 16.09 -7.87 -15.30
N SER A 278 16.06 -8.38 -16.54
CA SER A 278 15.46 -9.69 -16.79
C SER A 278 16.27 -10.77 -16.07
N LEU A 279 15.58 -11.67 -15.38
CA LEU A 279 16.21 -12.82 -14.73
C LEU A 279 16.48 -13.98 -15.71
N VAL A 280 16.15 -13.82 -16.98
CA VAL A 280 16.50 -14.73 -18.07
C VAL A 280 17.79 -14.24 -18.69
N GLY A 281 18.84 -15.07 -18.64
CA GLY A 281 20.12 -14.76 -19.29
C GLY A 281 20.86 -13.58 -18.67
N LEU A 282 20.89 -13.45 -17.35
CA LEU A 282 21.72 -12.45 -16.66
C LEU A 282 23.16 -12.55 -17.05
N GLY A 283 23.82 -11.42 -17.37
CA GLY A 283 25.24 -11.34 -17.68
C GLY A 283 26.12 -11.59 -16.44
N PRO A 284 27.46 -11.69 -16.66
CA PRO A 284 28.42 -12.05 -15.59
C PRO A 284 28.69 -10.91 -14.61
N GLY A 285 28.25 -9.68 -14.90
CA GLY A 285 28.48 -8.51 -14.04
C GLY A 285 27.42 -8.32 -12.96
N CYS A 286 27.59 -7.27 -12.17
CA CYS A 286 26.62 -6.86 -11.17
C CYS A 286 25.26 -6.54 -11.82
N PRO A 287 24.15 -7.22 -11.45
CA PRO A 287 22.83 -6.97 -12.04
C PRO A 287 22.31 -5.53 -11.84
N PHE A 288 22.81 -4.84 -10.81
CA PHE A 288 22.47 -3.45 -10.56
C PHE A 288 23.31 -2.44 -11.37
N ALA A 289 24.39 -2.87 -12.02
CA ALA A 289 25.30 -1.97 -12.75
C ALA A 289 24.61 -1.02 -13.75
N PRO A 290 23.58 -1.43 -14.53
CA PRO A 290 22.88 -0.52 -15.45
C PRO A 290 22.11 0.61 -14.77
N ARG A 291 21.78 0.45 -13.48
CA ARG A 291 20.99 1.40 -12.67
C ARG A 291 21.84 2.10 -11.59
N CYS A 292 23.09 1.67 -11.43
CA CYS A 292 23.95 2.12 -10.35
C CYS A 292 24.63 3.47 -10.67
N PRO A 293 24.41 4.53 -9.85
CA PRO A 293 25.09 5.80 -10.07
C PRO A 293 26.59 5.75 -9.75
N LEU A 294 27.04 4.68 -9.07
CA LEU A 294 28.45 4.48 -8.66
C LEU A 294 29.13 3.37 -9.46
N VAL A 295 28.62 3.00 -10.64
CA VAL A 295 29.14 1.92 -11.47
C VAL A 295 30.60 2.17 -11.87
N ILE A 296 31.41 1.10 -11.82
CA ILE A 296 32.78 1.05 -12.34
C ILE A 296 32.91 -0.11 -13.32
N ASP A 297 34.00 -0.17 -14.11
CA ASP A 297 34.16 -1.20 -15.15
C ASP A 297 34.12 -2.60 -14.57
N GLN A 298 34.70 -2.85 -13.41
CA GLN A 298 34.61 -4.12 -12.71
C GLN A 298 33.18 -4.61 -12.50
N CYS A 299 32.25 -3.68 -12.21
CA CYS A 299 30.83 -4.02 -12.03
C CYS A 299 30.18 -4.58 -13.32
N ARG A 300 30.73 -4.29 -14.49
CA ARG A 300 30.21 -4.77 -15.79
C ARG A 300 30.66 -6.18 -16.12
N SER A 301 31.79 -6.61 -15.56
CA SER A 301 32.43 -7.88 -15.89
C SER A 301 32.29 -8.93 -14.80
N THR A 302 32.15 -8.54 -13.55
CA THR A 302 32.15 -9.45 -12.40
C THR A 302 31.04 -9.07 -11.42
N GLU A 303 30.24 -10.07 -11.06
CA GLU A 303 29.22 -9.93 -9.99
C GLU A 303 29.93 -9.97 -8.63
N PRO A 304 29.72 -9.00 -7.73
CA PRO A 304 30.35 -8.99 -6.42
C PRO A 304 29.75 -10.06 -5.50
N ASP A 305 30.60 -10.75 -4.73
CA ASP A 305 30.15 -11.64 -3.67
C ASP A 305 29.68 -10.87 -2.44
N LEU A 306 28.81 -11.50 -1.63
CA LEU A 306 28.39 -10.98 -0.36
C LEU A 306 29.56 -11.06 0.63
N ALA A 307 30.17 -9.93 0.96
CA ALA A 307 31.35 -9.82 1.80
C ALA A 307 31.08 -9.08 3.11
N PRO A 308 31.76 -9.42 4.23
CA PRO A 308 31.63 -8.70 5.48
C PRO A 308 32.07 -7.24 5.36
N VAL A 309 31.30 -6.33 5.98
CA VAL A 309 31.64 -4.90 6.09
C VAL A 309 32.00 -4.56 7.52
N SER A 310 31.12 -4.90 8.48
CA SER A 310 31.34 -4.70 9.92
C SER A 310 30.43 -5.65 10.72
N GLY A 311 30.95 -6.30 11.75
CA GLY A 311 30.14 -7.21 12.57
C GLY A 311 29.37 -8.25 11.75
N THR A 312 28.04 -8.21 11.82
CA THR A 312 27.11 -9.06 11.03
C THR A 312 26.69 -8.45 9.71
N HIS A 313 27.09 -7.19 9.44
CA HIS A 313 26.74 -6.46 8.21
C HIS A 313 27.57 -6.97 7.02
N GLN A 314 26.89 -7.39 5.97
CA GLN A 314 27.49 -7.90 4.73
C GLN A 314 26.89 -7.17 3.53
N CYS A 315 27.71 -6.95 2.48
CA CYS A 315 27.30 -6.24 1.28
C CYS A 315 27.94 -6.85 0.02
N ALA A 316 27.14 -7.03 -1.03
CA ALA A 316 27.57 -7.48 -2.35
C ALA A 316 27.86 -6.29 -3.28
N CYS A 317 28.92 -5.53 -2.98
CA CYS A 317 29.30 -4.35 -3.77
C CYS A 317 30.82 -4.16 -3.83
N HIS A 318 31.40 -4.00 -5.02
CA HIS A 318 32.83 -3.69 -5.17
C HIS A 318 33.24 -2.36 -4.52
N ARG A 319 32.27 -1.49 -4.21
CA ARG A 319 32.48 -0.20 -3.59
C ARG A 319 31.90 -0.08 -2.16
N ALA A 320 31.69 -1.21 -1.49
CA ALA A 320 31.12 -1.22 -0.14
C ALA A 320 31.95 -0.41 0.89
N ALA A 321 33.26 -0.29 0.70
CA ALA A 321 34.17 0.48 1.56
C ALA A 321 34.08 2.00 1.37
N VAL A 322 33.41 2.49 0.32
CA VAL A 322 33.27 3.93 0.05
C VAL A 322 32.19 4.51 0.94
N GLU A 323 32.56 5.02 2.10
CA GLU A 323 31.65 5.63 3.09
C GLU A 323 30.92 6.87 2.58
N ALA A 324 31.54 7.61 1.70
CA ALA A 324 31.14 8.95 1.31
C ALA A 324 30.73 9.05 -0.17
N ALA A 325 29.71 8.32 -0.59
CA ALA A 325 28.91 8.95 -1.64
C ALA A 325 27.93 9.91 -0.90
N PRO A 326 27.82 11.18 -1.34
CA PRO A 326 26.86 12.09 -0.72
C PRO A 326 25.50 11.42 -0.68
N PRO A 327 24.66 11.69 0.34
CA PRO A 327 23.29 11.25 0.29
C PRO A 327 22.77 11.60 -1.10
N LEU A 328 21.98 10.71 -1.72
CA LEU A 328 21.29 11.00 -2.97
C LEU A 328 20.24 12.07 -2.66
N VAL A 329 20.72 13.28 -2.36
CA VAL A 329 19.88 14.42 -1.97
C VAL A 329 19.64 15.22 -3.23
N SER A 330 18.46 15.07 -3.77
CA SER A 330 17.90 16.05 -4.68
C SER A 330 17.53 17.32 -3.90
N GLY A 331 17.57 18.46 -4.58
CA GLY A 331 17.32 19.76 -4.01
C GLY A 331 15.99 19.87 -3.27
N VAL A 332 15.92 20.81 -2.33
CA VAL A 332 14.65 21.23 -1.73
C VAL A 332 13.74 21.68 -2.86
N ALA A 333 12.60 21.00 -3.02
CA ALA A 333 11.59 21.45 -3.95
C ALA A 333 11.09 22.81 -3.47
N SER A 334 11.40 23.87 -4.21
CA SER A 334 10.86 25.20 -3.92
C SER A 334 9.39 25.21 -4.35
N TYR A 335 8.52 24.84 -3.44
CA TYR A 335 7.10 25.09 -3.63
C TYR A 335 6.84 26.57 -3.38
N ASN A 336 6.80 27.37 -4.45
CA ASN A 336 6.24 28.69 -4.37
C ASN A 336 4.79 28.54 -3.96
N SER A 337 4.41 29.09 -2.80
CA SER A 337 3.02 29.28 -2.42
C SER A 337 2.40 30.27 -3.41
N VAL A 338 1.89 29.74 -4.52
CA VAL A 338 1.14 30.54 -5.49
C VAL A 338 -0.19 30.87 -4.79
N SER A 339 -0.52 32.15 -4.69
CA SER A 339 -1.83 32.60 -4.23
C SER A 339 -2.90 32.10 -5.20
N HIS A 340 -3.49 30.96 -4.90
CA HIS A 340 -4.51 30.32 -5.72
C HIS A 340 -5.84 31.07 -5.56
N SER A 341 -6.16 31.95 -6.48
CA SER A 341 -7.35 32.81 -6.40
C SER A 341 -8.60 32.18 -7.04
N ARG A 342 -8.43 31.28 -8.03
CA ARG A 342 -9.55 30.73 -8.81
C ARG A 342 -9.92 29.31 -8.38
N VAL A 343 -11.18 29.11 -8.00
CA VAL A 343 -11.75 27.77 -7.72
C VAL A 343 -12.09 27.08 -9.04
N LEU A 344 -11.57 25.87 -9.24
CA LEU A 344 -11.85 25.02 -10.41
C LEU A 344 -12.90 23.94 -10.13
N LEU A 345 -12.93 23.43 -8.91
CA LEU A 345 -13.94 22.47 -8.45
C LEU A 345 -14.52 22.97 -7.13
N ARG A 346 -15.83 23.07 -7.04
CA ARG A 346 -16.57 23.34 -5.80
C ARG A 346 -17.60 22.25 -5.60
N VAL A 347 -17.56 21.63 -4.44
CA VAL A 347 -18.52 20.62 -3.98
C VAL A 347 -19.19 21.18 -2.74
N GLU A 348 -20.53 21.29 -2.73
CA GLU A 348 -21.30 21.84 -1.65
C GLU A 348 -22.41 20.87 -1.24
N HIS A 349 -22.41 20.46 0.02
CA HIS A 349 -23.44 19.60 0.64
C HIS A 349 -23.74 18.33 -0.18
N LEU A 350 -22.71 17.71 -0.77
CA LEU A 350 -22.85 16.52 -1.61
C LEU A 350 -23.32 15.33 -0.79
N VAL A 351 -24.41 14.69 -1.26
CA VAL A 351 -24.96 13.48 -0.67
C VAL A 351 -25.09 12.40 -1.74
N ARG A 352 -24.59 11.21 -1.44
CA ARG A 352 -24.82 10.00 -2.23
C ARG A 352 -25.12 8.81 -1.33
N HIS A 353 -26.36 8.36 -1.39
CA HIS A 353 -26.84 7.19 -0.67
C HIS A 353 -27.24 6.07 -1.64
N TYR A 354 -26.90 4.82 -1.31
CA TYR A 354 -27.27 3.65 -2.09
C TYR A 354 -28.29 2.80 -1.34
N PRO A 355 -29.45 2.47 -1.95
CA PRO A 355 -30.44 1.61 -1.33
C PRO A 355 -29.95 0.15 -1.25
N VAL A 356 -30.00 -0.44 -0.05
CA VAL A 356 -29.78 -1.88 0.15
C VAL A 356 -31.09 -2.61 -0.09
N ARG A 357 -31.11 -3.49 -1.06
CA ARG A 357 -32.29 -4.29 -1.45
C ARG A 357 -32.08 -5.77 -1.12
N LYS A 358 -33.05 -6.41 -0.51
CA LYS A 358 -33.08 -7.85 -0.18
C LYS A 358 -34.21 -8.54 -0.91
N GLY A 359 -33.96 -9.76 -1.37
CA GLY A 359 -34.92 -10.61 -2.08
C GLY A 359 -34.59 -10.79 -3.57
N THR A 360 -34.86 -11.99 -4.10
CA THR A 360 -34.58 -12.38 -5.50
C THR A 360 -35.69 -11.94 -6.46
N ILE A 361 -36.97 -12.04 -6.05
CA ILE A 361 -38.13 -11.72 -6.88
C ILE A 361 -38.74 -10.36 -6.46
N LEU A 362 -39.03 -10.18 -5.17
CA LEU A 362 -39.52 -8.90 -4.63
C LEU A 362 -38.34 -8.20 -3.91
N ARG A 363 -37.67 -7.31 -4.64
CA ARG A 363 -36.54 -6.51 -4.11
C ARG A 363 -37.06 -5.42 -3.17
N ARG A 364 -37.21 -5.73 -1.87
CA ARG A 364 -37.60 -4.76 -0.84
C ARG A 364 -36.36 -4.02 -0.34
N GLN A 365 -36.45 -2.69 -0.21
CA GLN A 365 -35.42 -1.90 0.44
C GLN A 365 -35.40 -2.22 1.94
N VAL A 366 -34.25 -2.67 2.44
CA VAL A 366 -34.02 -3.06 3.84
C VAL A 366 -33.07 -2.11 4.58
N GLY A 367 -32.44 -1.18 3.86
CA GLY A 367 -31.51 -0.22 4.44
C GLY A 367 -30.99 0.76 3.39
N THR A 368 -30.08 1.62 3.82
CA THR A 368 -29.43 2.62 2.97
C THR A 368 -27.96 2.73 3.36
N VAL A 369 -27.05 2.57 2.42
CA VAL A 369 -25.61 2.83 2.59
C VAL A 369 -25.36 4.31 2.36
N ARG A 370 -24.89 5.01 3.37
CA ARG A 370 -24.52 6.44 3.31
C ARG A 370 -23.07 6.59 2.88
N ALA A 371 -22.82 6.42 1.57
CA ALA A 371 -21.47 6.43 1.04
C ALA A 371 -20.82 7.83 1.06
N VAL A 372 -21.61 8.86 0.75
CA VAL A 372 -21.27 10.28 0.87
C VAL A 372 -22.44 10.97 1.55
N ASP A 373 -22.17 11.74 2.60
CA ASP A 373 -23.22 12.26 3.46
C ASP A 373 -22.88 13.68 3.93
N ASP A 374 -23.23 14.67 3.12
CA ASP A 374 -23.03 16.10 3.36
C ASP A 374 -21.54 16.50 3.40
N ILE A 375 -20.83 16.34 2.27
CA ILE A 375 -19.45 16.82 2.15
C ILE A 375 -19.37 18.12 1.34
N SER A 376 -18.46 19.01 1.77
CA SER A 376 -18.18 20.27 1.09
C SER A 376 -16.69 20.54 1.09
N PHE A 377 -16.13 20.88 -0.09
CA PHE A 377 -14.75 21.28 -0.28
C PHE A 377 -14.55 22.02 -1.60
N GLU A 378 -13.42 22.71 -1.73
CA GLU A 378 -13.01 23.40 -2.94
C GLU A 378 -11.63 22.96 -3.34
N LEU A 379 -11.38 22.97 -4.65
CA LEU A 379 -10.06 22.76 -5.25
C LEU A 379 -9.76 23.95 -6.16
N ARG A 380 -8.60 24.55 -5.97
CA ARG A 380 -8.15 25.76 -6.65
C ARG A 380 -7.21 25.42 -7.80
N GLU A 381 -7.00 26.39 -8.66
CA GLU A 381 -6.06 26.28 -9.80
C GLU A 381 -4.64 25.98 -9.30
N GLN A 382 -3.95 25.04 -9.94
CA GLN A 382 -2.60 24.57 -9.57
C GLN A 382 -2.46 23.97 -8.16
N GLU A 383 -3.56 23.75 -7.46
CA GLU A 383 -3.59 23.13 -6.15
C GLU A 383 -3.66 21.61 -6.27
N THR A 384 -3.03 20.91 -5.34
CA THR A 384 -3.27 19.48 -5.08
C THR A 384 -4.02 19.31 -3.77
N LEU A 385 -5.28 18.86 -3.86
CA LEU A 385 -6.07 18.46 -2.69
C LEU A 385 -5.99 16.94 -2.51
N GLY A 386 -5.41 16.50 -1.39
CA GLY A 386 -5.40 15.10 -0.99
C GLY A 386 -6.72 14.71 -0.31
N LEU A 387 -7.37 13.63 -0.75
CA LEU A 387 -8.54 13.05 -0.11
C LEU A 387 -8.17 11.70 0.49
N VAL A 388 -8.13 11.61 1.82
CA VAL A 388 -7.62 10.44 2.55
C VAL A 388 -8.66 9.86 3.51
N GLY A 389 -8.46 8.63 3.94
CA GLY A 389 -9.29 7.91 4.91
C GLY A 389 -9.27 6.41 4.67
N GLU A 390 -9.81 5.64 5.62
CA GLU A 390 -9.89 4.17 5.52
C GLU A 390 -10.71 3.72 4.30
N SER A 391 -10.48 2.48 3.85
CA SER A 391 -11.23 1.87 2.76
C SER A 391 -12.73 1.82 3.08
N GLY A 392 -13.58 2.15 2.10
CA GLY A 392 -15.03 2.22 2.31
C GLY A 392 -15.54 3.50 2.99
N CYS A 393 -14.68 4.51 3.28
CA CYS A 393 -15.15 5.78 3.87
C CYS A 393 -15.86 6.71 2.87
N GLY A 394 -15.89 6.39 1.55
CA GLY A 394 -16.63 7.14 0.54
C GLY A 394 -15.78 7.90 -0.51
N LYS A 395 -14.44 7.78 -0.50
CA LYS A 395 -13.52 8.47 -1.44
C LYS A 395 -13.90 8.26 -2.91
N THR A 396 -13.88 7.01 -3.36
CA THR A 396 -14.21 6.65 -4.75
C THR A 396 -15.66 7.03 -5.12
N SER A 397 -16.62 6.92 -4.19
CA SER A 397 -18.00 7.38 -4.42
C SER A 397 -18.06 8.88 -4.67
N THR A 398 -17.28 9.67 -3.93
CA THR A 398 -17.15 11.13 -4.14
C THR A 398 -16.56 11.42 -5.52
N LEU A 399 -15.49 10.72 -5.92
CA LEU A 399 -14.90 10.89 -7.25
C LEU A 399 -15.89 10.57 -8.36
N MET A 400 -16.64 9.47 -8.24
CA MET A 400 -17.61 9.06 -9.25
C MET A 400 -18.73 10.07 -9.41
N GLU A 401 -19.21 10.71 -8.34
CA GLU A 401 -20.21 11.79 -8.44
C GLU A 401 -19.66 13.01 -9.19
N ILE A 402 -18.41 13.38 -8.97
CA ILE A 402 -17.74 14.48 -9.68
C ILE A 402 -17.56 14.14 -11.18
N LEU A 403 -17.06 12.93 -11.48
CA LEU A 403 -16.75 12.49 -12.84
C LEU A 403 -17.99 12.24 -13.71
N ASN A 404 -19.13 11.89 -13.10
CA ASN A 404 -20.38 11.68 -13.82
C ASN A 404 -20.89 12.96 -14.51
N LEU A 405 -20.56 14.14 -13.97
CA LEU A 405 -21.02 15.44 -14.48
C LEU A 405 -22.54 15.48 -14.66
N THR A 406 -23.26 14.94 -13.70
CA THR A 406 -24.74 14.93 -13.64
C THR A 406 -25.20 15.55 -12.33
N ALA A 407 -26.46 15.99 -12.29
CA ALA A 407 -27.02 16.49 -11.04
C ALA A 407 -26.88 15.46 -9.92
N PRO A 408 -26.24 15.80 -8.78
CA PRO A 408 -26.17 14.92 -7.64
C PRO A 408 -27.56 14.70 -7.02
N ALA A 409 -27.71 13.66 -6.20
CA ALA A 409 -28.98 13.39 -5.51
C ALA A 409 -29.36 14.54 -4.55
N GLN A 410 -28.36 15.11 -3.87
CA GLN A 410 -28.47 16.33 -3.07
C GLN A 410 -27.14 17.06 -3.11
N GLY A 411 -27.17 18.37 -2.90
CA GLY A 411 -26.01 19.25 -2.93
C GLY A 411 -25.73 19.80 -4.32
N ARG A 412 -24.54 20.37 -4.52
CA ARG A 412 -24.14 21.05 -5.74
C ARG A 412 -22.70 20.71 -6.10
N ILE A 413 -22.44 20.50 -7.37
CA ILE A 413 -21.09 20.34 -7.93
C ILE A 413 -20.92 21.39 -9.01
N GLU A 414 -19.87 22.20 -8.90
CA GLU A 414 -19.47 23.19 -9.88
C GLU A 414 -18.07 22.88 -10.39
N VAL A 415 -17.93 22.73 -11.72
CA VAL A 415 -16.66 22.44 -12.37
C VAL A 415 -16.33 23.58 -13.32
N LEU A 416 -15.17 24.22 -13.17
CA LEU A 416 -14.71 25.36 -13.97
C LEU A 416 -15.74 26.51 -14.04
N GLY A 417 -16.42 26.79 -12.91
CA GLY A 417 -17.46 27.80 -12.82
C GLY A 417 -18.80 27.41 -13.44
N THR A 418 -18.99 26.13 -13.79
CA THR A 418 -20.24 25.62 -14.38
C THR A 418 -20.90 24.60 -13.46
N ASP A 419 -22.15 24.84 -13.09
CA ASP A 419 -22.97 23.89 -12.31
C ASP A 419 -23.30 22.66 -13.17
N VAL A 420 -22.94 21.46 -12.69
CA VAL A 420 -23.12 20.23 -13.46
C VAL A 420 -24.59 19.83 -13.65
N SER A 421 -25.50 20.34 -12.81
CA SER A 421 -26.94 20.07 -12.89
C SER A 421 -27.60 20.69 -14.13
N ALA A 422 -27.02 21.77 -14.65
CA ALA A 422 -27.52 22.52 -15.81
C ALA A 422 -26.88 22.12 -17.15
N LEU A 423 -26.06 21.05 -17.17
CA LEU A 423 -25.31 20.63 -18.34
C LEU A 423 -26.15 19.88 -19.37
N ASP A 424 -26.20 20.41 -20.59
CA ASP A 424 -26.60 19.66 -21.77
C ASP A 424 -25.49 18.66 -22.21
N ARG A 425 -25.80 17.80 -23.20
CA ARG A 425 -24.86 16.79 -23.71
C ARG A 425 -23.58 17.41 -24.28
N ARG A 426 -23.69 18.56 -24.96
CA ARG A 426 -22.58 19.25 -25.63
C ARG A 426 -21.64 19.89 -24.60
N ARG A 427 -22.18 20.61 -23.64
CA ARG A 427 -21.41 21.21 -22.54
C ARG A 427 -20.74 20.17 -21.66
N ARG A 428 -21.43 19.05 -21.37
CA ARG A 428 -20.84 17.93 -20.65
C ARG A 428 -19.64 17.33 -21.38
N MET A 429 -19.73 17.18 -22.71
CA MET A 429 -18.60 16.71 -23.52
C MET A 429 -17.43 17.70 -23.50
N GLN A 430 -17.68 19.00 -23.49
CA GLN A 430 -16.64 20.02 -23.33
C GLN A 430 -15.96 19.95 -21.97
N LEU A 431 -16.73 19.85 -20.87
CA LEU A 431 -16.16 19.73 -19.53
C LEU A 431 -15.35 18.44 -19.35
N ARG A 432 -15.74 17.34 -20.01
CA ARG A 432 -14.93 16.10 -20.00
C ARG A 432 -13.57 16.26 -20.65
N ARG A 433 -13.37 17.26 -21.54
CA ARG A 433 -12.06 17.60 -22.05
C ARG A 433 -11.16 18.19 -20.96
N ASP A 434 -11.71 19.08 -20.14
CA ASP A 434 -10.98 19.81 -19.11
C ASP A 434 -10.85 19.04 -17.79
N LEU A 435 -11.72 18.03 -17.54
CA LEU A 435 -11.72 17.14 -16.38
C LEU A 435 -11.40 15.72 -16.81
N GLN A 436 -10.25 15.21 -16.41
CA GLN A 436 -9.78 13.86 -16.75
C GLN A 436 -9.49 13.04 -15.51
N VAL A 437 -9.38 11.72 -15.67
CA VAL A 437 -9.16 10.77 -14.56
C VAL A 437 -8.06 9.77 -14.88
N VAL A 438 -7.27 9.44 -13.85
CA VAL A 438 -6.37 8.28 -13.81
C VAL A 438 -6.92 7.33 -12.75
N PHE A 439 -7.27 6.13 -13.17
CA PHE A 439 -7.83 5.10 -12.29
C PHE A 439 -6.76 4.31 -11.53
N GLN A 440 -7.16 3.66 -10.45
CA GLN A 440 -6.32 2.90 -9.51
C GLN A 440 -5.52 1.78 -10.18
N ASP A 441 -6.14 1.01 -11.08
CA ASP A 441 -5.49 -0.11 -11.75
C ASP A 441 -5.15 0.24 -13.19
N PRO A 442 -3.85 0.43 -13.51
CA PRO A 442 -3.41 0.71 -14.87
C PRO A 442 -3.63 -0.46 -15.82
N ILE A 443 -3.71 -1.70 -15.32
CA ILE A 443 -3.95 -2.89 -16.15
C ILE A 443 -5.43 -2.91 -16.57
N ALA A 444 -6.34 -2.70 -15.64
CA ALA A 444 -7.77 -2.67 -15.94
C ALA A 444 -8.19 -1.46 -16.78
N SER A 445 -7.42 -0.36 -16.71
CA SER A 445 -7.71 0.88 -17.45
C SER A 445 -7.21 0.90 -18.90
N LEU A 446 -6.29 0.01 -19.27
CA LEU A 446 -5.70 -0.08 -20.63
C LEU A 446 -6.17 -1.38 -21.30
N ASP A 447 -6.84 -1.29 -22.46
CA ASP A 447 -7.21 -2.48 -23.23
C ASP A 447 -5.92 -3.21 -23.70
N PRO A 448 -5.64 -4.44 -23.24
CA PRO A 448 -4.40 -5.14 -23.57
C PRO A 448 -4.27 -5.52 -25.05
N ARG A 449 -5.35 -5.44 -25.82
CA ARG A 449 -5.40 -5.75 -27.25
C ARG A 449 -5.05 -4.59 -28.14
N LEU A 450 -4.97 -3.37 -27.60
CA LEU A 450 -4.66 -2.15 -28.34
C LEU A 450 -3.19 -1.76 -28.13
N PRO A 451 -2.50 -1.33 -29.21
CA PRO A 451 -1.17 -0.74 -29.07
C PRO A 451 -1.27 0.61 -28.33
N VAL A 452 -0.17 1.00 -27.70
CA VAL A 452 -0.09 2.26 -26.92
C VAL A 452 -0.50 3.47 -27.74
N PHE A 453 -0.18 3.50 -29.06
CA PHE A 453 -0.63 4.56 -29.95
C PHE A 453 -2.15 4.74 -29.93
N ASP A 454 -2.90 3.64 -30.06
CA ASP A 454 -4.36 3.69 -30.11
C ASP A 454 -4.98 4.04 -28.76
N LEU A 455 -4.38 3.59 -27.64
CA LEU A 455 -4.79 3.96 -26.29
C LEU A 455 -4.65 5.46 -26.02
N LEU A 456 -3.56 6.07 -26.48
CA LEU A 456 -3.34 7.52 -26.35
C LEU A 456 -4.15 8.34 -27.36
N ALA A 457 -4.45 7.77 -28.54
CA ALA A 457 -5.25 8.40 -29.59
C ALA A 457 -6.76 8.37 -29.29
N GLU A 458 -7.24 7.42 -28.50
CA GLU A 458 -8.67 7.22 -28.22
C GLU A 458 -9.39 8.48 -27.72
N PRO A 459 -8.92 9.17 -26.64
CA PRO A 459 -9.57 10.40 -26.19
C PRO A 459 -9.52 11.52 -27.25
N LEU A 460 -8.46 11.62 -28.01
CA LEU A 460 -8.34 12.60 -29.10
C LEU A 460 -9.36 12.34 -30.21
N ARG A 461 -9.52 11.07 -30.63
CA ARG A 461 -10.53 10.67 -31.62
C ARG A 461 -11.96 10.92 -31.13
N ALA A 462 -12.23 10.61 -29.84
CA ALA A 462 -13.54 10.82 -29.22
C ALA A 462 -13.95 12.31 -29.21
N HIS A 463 -12.97 13.22 -29.20
CA HIS A 463 -13.17 14.66 -29.25
C HIS A 463 -12.99 15.26 -30.69
N GLY A 464 -12.89 14.40 -31.70
CA GLY A 464 -12.87 14.84 -33.11
C GLY A 464 -11.55 15.48 -33.57
N VAL A 465 -10.43 15.20 -32.91
CA VAL A 465 -9.11 15.71 -33.32
C VAL A 465 -8.69 15.07 -34.65
N PRO A 466 -8.20 15.84 -35.61
CA PRO A 466 -7.78 15.31 -36.91
C PRO A 466 -6.65 14.29 -36.81
N GLY A 467 -6.67 13.25 -37.66
CA GLY A 467 -5.69 12.16 -37.58
C GLY A 467 -4.23 12.60 -37.79
N ALA A 468 -3.98 13.67 -38.55
CA ALA A 468 -2.65 14.25 -38.72
C ALA A 468 -2.12 14.85 -37.40
N GLU A 469 -2.96 15.51 -36.65
CA GLU A 469 -2.65 16.06 -35.32
C GLU A 469 -2.43 14.94 -34.28
N ILE A 470 -3.27 13.90 -34.31
CA ILE A 470 -3.10 12.72 -33.45
C ILE A 470 -1.71 12.08 -33.65
N ARG A 471 -1.29 11.89 -34.90
CA ARG A 471 0.04 11.32 -35.23
C ARG A 471 1.20 12.17 -34.71
N ARG A 472 1.05 13.49 -34.62
CA ARG A 472 2.03 14.39 -34.02
C ARG A 472 1.98 14.34 -32.49
N ARG A 473 0.76 14.35 -31.92
CA ARG A 473 0.54 14.49 -30.48
C ARG A 473 0.93 13.25 -29.68
N VAL A 474 0.68 12.03 -30.18
CA VAL A 474 0.96 10.80 -29.45
C VAL A 474 2.46 10.64 -29.10
N PRO A 475 3.43 10.84 -30.01
CA PRO A 475 4.86 10.86 -29.66
C PRO A 475 5.23 11.95 -28.62
N GLU A 476 4.57 13.12 -28.67
CA GLU A 476 4.78 14.20 -27.68
C GLU A 476 4.29 13.76 -26.29
N LEU A 477 3.12 13.11 -26.20
CA LEU A 477 2.58 12.57 -24.95
C LEU A 477 3.50 11.52 -24.34
N LEU A 478 4.04 10.61 -25.15
CA LEU A 478 5.01 9.62 -24.66
C LEU A 478 6.24 10.28 -24.05
N LYS A 479 6.82 11.28 -24.76
CA LYS A 479 7.95 12.05 -24.21
C LYS A 479 7.58 12.79 -22.93
N LEU A 480 6.38 13.36 -22.87
CA LEU A 480 5.88 14.12 -21.72
C LEU A 480 5.83 13.26 -20.44
N VAL A 481 5.50 11.96 -20.59
CA VAL A 481 5.46 11.02 -19.47
C VAL A 481 6.78 10.22 -19.30
N GLY A 482 7.86 10.64 -20.01
CA GLY A 482 9.18 10.02 -19.89
C GLY A 482 9.30 8.65 -20.57
N LEU A 483 8.51 8.41 -21.63
CA LEU A 483 8.58 7.21 -22.47
C LEU A 483 9.15 7.52 -23.86
N SER A 484 9.78 6.51 -24.52
CA SER A 484 10.24 6.66 -25.90
C SER A 484 9.08 6.68 -26.88
N PRO A 485 9.10 7.55 -27.92
CA PRO A 485 8.13 7.51 -29.02
C PRO A 485 8.00 6.16 -29.72
N GLU A 486 9.07 5.36 -29.75
CA GLU A 486 9.09 4.00 -30.32
C GLU A 486 8.19 3.03 -29.57
N HIS A 487 7.82 3.35 -28.33
CA HIS A 487 6.89 2.57 -27.54
C HIS A 487 5.45 2.61 -28.08
N ALA A 488 5.15 3.50 -29.01
CA ALA A 488 3.80 3.67 -29.57
C ALA A 488 3.22 2.39 -30.21
N SER A 489 4.09 1.55 -30.80
CA SER A 489 3.68 0.31 -31.48
C SER A 489 3.55 -0.90 -30.53
N ARG A 490 4.01 -0.79 -29.29
CA ARG A 490 3.99 -1.88 -28.31
C ARG A 490 2.64 -2.01 -27.64
N TYR A 491 2.39 -3.18 -27.05
CA TYR A 491 1.18 -3.51 -26.29
C TYR A 491 1.38 -3.36 -24.79
N PRO A 492 0.34 -3.09 -23.98
CA PRO A 492 0.46 -2.91 -22.53
C PRO A 492 1.18 -4.04 -21.80
N ALA A 493 1.03 -5.29 -22.26
CA ALA A 493 1.69 -6.45 -21.66
C ALA A 493 3.22 -6.39 -21.68
N GLU A 494 3.80 -5.62 -22.62
CA GLU A 494 5.26 -5.48 -22.79
C GLU A 494 5.88 -4.42 -21.86
N PHE A 495 5.07 -3.78 -21.01
CA PHE A 495 5.51 -2.69 -20.13
C PHE A 495 5.45 -3.07 -18.65
N SER A 496 6.36 -2.51 -17.86
CA SER A 496 6.31 -2.61 -16.40
C SER A 496 5.09 -1.86 -15.83
N GLY A 497 4.71 -2.17 -14.58
CA GLY A 497 3.59 -1.49 -13.89
C GLY A 497 3.71 0.04 -13.92
N GLY A 498 4.89 0.57 -13.61
CA GLY A 498 5.14 2.01 -13.64
C GLY A 498 5.09 2.62 -15.03
N GLN A 499 5.50 1.89 -16.07
CA GLN A 499 5.35 2.36 -17.46
C GLN A 499 3.89 2.35 -17.89
N ARG A 500 3.11 1.34 -17.51
CA ARG A 500 1.64 1.32 -17.75
C ARG A 500 0.96 2.49 -17.07
N GLN A 501 1.37 2.80 -15.83
CA GLN A 501 0.86 3.97 -15.11
C GLN A 501 1.17 5.28 -15.85
N ARG A 502 2.39 5.44 -16.37
CA ARG A 502 2.78 6.60 -17.18
C ARG A 502 1.98 6.69 -18.48
N ILE A 503 1.65 5.56 -19.12
CA ILE A 503 0.75 5.53 -20.29
C ILE A 503 -0.66 6.00 -19.88
N GLY A 504 -1.19 5.53 -18.75
CA GLY A 504 -2.48 5.99 -18.21
C GLY A 504 -2.51 7.49 -17.92
N ILE A 505 -1.45 8.04 -17.34
CA ILE A 505 -1.27 9.49 -17.16
C ILE A 505 -1.21 10.20 -18.51
N GLY A 506 -0.43 9.69 -19.47
CA GLY A 506 -0.33 10.25 -20.83
C GLY A 506 -1.69 10.28 -21.55
N ARG A 507 -2.52 9.23 -21.38
CA ARG A 507 -3.89 9.16 -21.91
C ARG A 507 -4.78 10.25 -21.30
N ALA A 508 -4.72 10.45 -19.99
CA ALA A 508 -5.47 11.49 -19.31
C ALA A 508 -5.03 12.91 -19.74
N LEU A 509 -3.74 13.10 -20.05
CA LEU A 509 -3.19 14.38 -20.50
C LEU A 509 -3.41 14.67 -21.99
N ALA A 510 -3.94 13.71 -22.77
CA ALA A 510 -4.07 13.84 -24.22
C ALA A 510 -4.88 15.08 -24.64
N LEU A 511 -5.90 15.45 -23.88
CA LEU A 511 -6.82 16.57 -24.13
C LEU A 511 -6.39 17.88 -23.45
N GLU A 512 -5.22 17.94 -22.81
CA GLU A 512 -4.73 19.11 -22.06
C GLU A 512 -5.73 19.59 -20.98
N PRO A 513 -6.08 18.72 -20.02
CA PRO A 513 -7.05 19.05 -18.99
C PRO A 513 -6.56 20.16 -18.06
N LYS A 514 -7.49 20.79 -17.33
CA LYS A 514 -7.20 21.73 -16.25
C LYS A 514 -7.28 21.07 -14.89
N LEU A 515 -8.10 20.04 -14.78
CA LEU A 515 -8.34 19.28 -13.54
C LEU A 515 -8.12 17.80 -13.81
N LEU A 516 -7.23 17.17 -13.02
CA LEU A 516 -6.94 15.76 -13.07
C LEU A 516 -7.36 15.10 -11.76
N VAL A 517 -8.23 14.13 -11.84
CA VAL A 517 -8.63 13.27 -10.71
C VAL A 517 -7.76 12.02 -10.73
N LEU A 518 -7.15 11.71 -9.59
CA LEU A 518 -6.21 10.61 -9.44
C LEU A 518 -6.76 9.68 -8.35
N ASP A 519 -7.25 8.51 -8.73
CA ASP A 519 -7.76 7.50 -7.80
C ASP A 519 -6.67 6.47 -7.51
N GLU A 520 -6.01 6.61 -6.37
CA GLU A 520 -4.90 5.76 -5.90
C GLU A 520 -3.83 5.46 -6.97
N PRO A 521 -3.26 6.48 -7.63
CA PRO A 521 -2.47 6.29 -8.85
C PRO A 521 -1.12 5.57 -8.64
N VAL A 522 -0.72 5.28 -7.41
CA VAL A 522 0.58 4.67 -7.07
C VAL A 522 0.47 3.46 -6.14
N SER A 523 -0.75 3.03 -5.76
CA SER A 523 -0.98 2.01 -4.73
C SER A 523 -0.45 0.61 -5.08
N ALA A 524 -0.36 0.28 -6.37
CA ALA A 524 0.10 -1.02 -6.87
C ALA A 524 1.56 -1.00 -7.36
N LEU A 525 2.33 0.02 -6.99
CA LEU A 525 3.70 0.22 -7.49
C LEU A 525 4.73 0.05 -6.37
N ASP A 526 5.88 -0.55 -6.74
CA ASP A 526 7.04 -0.56 -5.84
C ASP A 526 7.50 0.85 -5.46
N VAL A 527 8.06 1.02 -4.27
CA VAL A 527 8.46 2.31 -3.68
C VAL A 527 9.31 3.16 -4.64
N SER A 528 10.29 2.57 -5.34
CA SER A 528 11.15 3.30 -6.27
C SER A 528 10.40 3.79 -7.51
N ILE A 529 9.47 3.00 -8.03
CA ILE A 529 8.62 3.35 -9.17
C ILE A 529 7.60 4.40 -8.75
N GLN A 530 7.01 4.25 -7.58
CA GLN A 530 6.10 5.22 -6.96
C GLN A 530 6.73 6.60 -6.87
N ALA A 531 7.97 6.70 -6.36
CA ALA A 531 8.73 7.96 -6.30
C ALA A 531 8.84 8.63 -7.69
N GLY A 532 9.14 7.84 -8.73
CA GLY A 532 9.25 8.35 -10.10
C GLY A 532 7.94 8.84 -10.69
N VAL A 533 6.79 8.25 -10.33
CA VAL A 533 5.45 8.69 -10.76
C VAL A 533 5.03 9.94 -10.00
N LEU A 534 5.30 10.03 -8.70
CA LEU A 534 5.00 11.21 -7.88
C LEU A 534 5.77 12.45 -8.37
N ASN A 535 7.08 12.31 -8.62
CA ASN A 535 7.87 13.40 -9.19
C ASN A 535 7.36 13.84 -10.57
N LEU A 536 6.95 12.86 -11.42
CA LEU A 536 6.36 13.17 -12.73
C LEU A 536 5.06 13.96 -12.58
N LEU A 537 4.17 13.56 -11.67
CA LEU A 537 2.90 14.26 -11.44
C LEU A 537 3.14 15.69 -10.95
N ASP A 538 4.10 15.90 -10.07
CA ASP A 538 4.45 17.23 -9.58
C ASP A 538 5.06 18.11 -10.68
N GLU A 539 5.99 17.57 -11.51
CA GLU A 539 6.52 18.25 -12.68
C GLU A 539 5.41 18.66 -13.66
N LEU A 540 4.50 17.73 -13.96
CA LEU A 540 3.38 17.96 -14.86
C LEU A 540 2.40 19.00 -14.31
N ARG A 541 2.15 18.97 -12.99
CA ARG A 541 1.31 19.96 -12.30
C ARG A 541 1.84 21.38 -12.54
N VAL A 542 3.12 21.57 -12.26
CA VAL A 542 3.77 22.90 -12.40
C VAL A 542 3.83 23.32 -13.88
N ARG A 543 4.28 22.42 -14.75
CA ARG A 543 4.50 22.72 -16.18
C ARG A 543 3.23 23.01 -16.96
N LEU A 544 2.14 22.29 -16.64
CA LEU A 544 0.85 22.39 -17.36
C LEU A 544 -0.20 23.20 -16.60
N GLY A 545 0.11 23.68 -15.39
CA GLY A 545 -0.83 24.43 -14.56
C GLY A 545 -2.02 23.60 -14.06
N LEU A 546 -1.83 22.29 -13.82
CA LEU A 546 -2.90 21.36 -13.45
C LEU A 546 -3.34 21.55 -12.00
N ALA A 547 -4.64 21.42 -11.74
CA ALA A 547 -5.16 21.14 -10.42
C ALA A 547 -5.34 19.62 -10.25
N LEU A 548 -4.98 19.07 -9.09
CA LEU A 548 -5.03 17.64 -8.82
C LEU A 548 -5.97 17.34 -7.65
N LEU A 549 -6.98 16.50 -7.87
CA LEU A 549 -7.71 15.85 -6.79
C LEU A 549 -7.11 14.46 -6.59
N PHE A 550 -6.29 14.31 -5.55
CA PHE A 550 -5.48 13.14 -5.30
C PHE A 550 -6.08 12.26 -4.20
N VAL A 551 -6.61 11.10 -4.55
CA VAL A 551 -7.12 10.12 -3.59
C VAL A 551 -6.04 9.10 -3.29
N ALA A 552 -5.77 8.85 -2.01
CA ALA A 552 -4.86 7.82 -1.57
C ALA A 552 -5.27 7.27 -0.19
N HIS A 553 -4.82 6.06 0.08
CA HIS A 553 -4.80 5.47 1.42
C HIS A 553 -3.45 5.67 2.12
N ASP A 554 -2.38 5.91 1.36
CA ASP A 554 -1.03 6.19 1.89
C ASP A 554 -0.87 7.69 2.19
N LEU A 555 -0.86 8.02 3.48
CA LEU A 555 -0.72 9.38 3.95
C LEU A 555 0.70 9.93 3.76
N ALA A 556 1.74 9.09 3.68
CA ALA A 556 3.10 9.55 3.40
C ALA A 556 3.21 10.11 1.97
N VAL A 557 2.53 9.47 1.02
CA VAL A 557 2.38 9.96 -0.35
C VAL A 557 1.64 11.29 -0.38
N VAL A 558 0.53 11.40 0.34
CA VAL A 558 -0.25 12.65 0.39
C VAL A 558 0.54 13.78 1.02
N ARG A 559 1.28 13.52 2.12
CA ARG A 559 2.21 14.50 2.73
C ARG A 559 3.19 15.05 1.71
N HIS A 560 3.64 14.21 0.78
CA HIS A 560 4.62 14.58 -0.24
C HIS A 560 4.02 15.46 -1.36
N ILE A 561 2.82 15.14 -1.88
CA ILE A 561 2.29 15.76 -3.10
C ILE A 561 1.22 16.83 -2.87
N ALA A 562 0.45 16.73 -1.75
CA ALA A 562 -0.72 17.59 -1.55
C ALA A 562 -0.38 18.94 -0.89
N ASP A 563 -1.07 20.00 -1.29
CA ASP A 563 -1.00 21.32 -0.65
C ASP A 563 -1.97 21.39 0.54
N ARG A 564 -3.17 20.82 0.36
CA ARG A 564 -4.18 20.64 1.40
C ARG A 564 -4.64 19.19 1.45
N VAL A 565 -5.14 18.76 2.59
CA VAL A 565 -5.67 17.41 2.81
C VAL A 565 -7.05 17.46 3.44
N ALA A 566 -7.96 16.63 2.93
CA ALA A 566 -9.28 16.37 3.48
C ALA A 566 -9.35 14.92 3.97
N VAL A 567 -9.62 14.73 5.25
CA VAL A 567 -9.71 13.42 5.91
C VAL A 567 -11.16 12.99 5.97
N MET A 568 -11.50 11.87 5.34
CA MET A 568 -12.85 11.30 5.30
C MET A 568 -13.04 10.16 6.30
N TYR A 569 -14.18 10.15 6.96
CA TYR A 569 -14.63 9.05 7.81
C TYR A 569 -16.14 8.83 7.66
N LEU A 570 -16.56 7.60 7.32
CA LEU A 570 -17.96 7.21 7.13
C LEU A 570 -18.80 8.25 6.35
N GLY A 571 -18.31 8.61 5.15
CA GLY A 571 -19.01 9.51 4.23
C GLY A 571 -18.93 11.00 4.55
N LYS A 572 -18.16 11.42 5.58
CA LYS A 572 -17.97 12.83 5.94
C LYS A 572 -16.52 13.25 5.95
N ILE A 573 -16.25 14.53 5.67
CA ILE A 573 -14.94 15.14 5.91
C ILE A 573 -14.90 15.54 7.40
N VAL A 574 -14.01 14.90 8.15
CA VAL A 574 -13.84 15.12 9.59
C VAL A 574 -12.76 16.14 9.92
N GLU A 575 -11.79 16.32 9.02
CA GLU A 575 -10.76 17.34 9.12
C GLU A 575 -10.31 17.76 7.73
N ILE A 576 -10.05 19.04 7.51
CA ILE A 576 -9.49 19.59 6.27
C ILE A 576 -8.60 20.78 6.58
N GLY A 577 -7.48 20.91 5.91
CA GLY A 577 -6.58 22.04 6.11
C GLY A 577 -5.31 21.96 5.26
N PRO A 578 -4.41 22.93 5.41
CA PRO A 578 -3.07 22.87 4.86
C PRO A 578 -2.37 21.59 5.33
N VAL A 579 -1.67 20.91 4.43
CA VAL A 579 -1.06 19.61 4.75
C VAL A 579 -0.14 19.69 5.95
N ASP A 580 0.66 20.75 6.06
CA ASP A 580 1.58 20.95 7.18
C ASP A 580 0.84 21.09 8.52
N ALA A 581 -0.25 21.85 8.57
CA ALA A 581 -1.05 22.02 9.78
C ALA A 581 -1.71 20.71 10.23
N VAL A 582 -2.30 19.96 9.29
CA VAL A 582 -2.97 18.68 9.61
C VAL A 582 -1.98 17.61 10.07
N TYR A 583 -0.76 17.56 9.50
CA TYR A 583 0.23 16.54 9.90
C TYR A 583 1.00 16.88 11.18
N THR A 584 1.29 18.17 11.42
CA THR A 584 2.02 18.58 12.64
C THR A 584 1.14 18.76 13.86
N ALA A 585 -0.12 19.18 13.65
CA ALA A 585 -1.06 19.50 14.72
C ALA A 585 -2.49 19.01 14.41
N PRO A 586 -2.68 17.68 14.14
CA PRO A 586 -3.99 17.13 13.85
C PRO A 586 -4.97 17.38 14.99
N GLN A 587 -6.18 17.82 14.66
CA GLN A 587 -7.20 18.25 15.63
C GLN A 587 -8.22 17.13 15.93
N HIS A 588 -8.58 16.36 14.91
CA HIS A 588 -9.55 15.29 15.05
C HIS A 588 -8.89 13.98 15.54
N PRO A 589 -9.45 13.29 16.56
CA PRO A 589 -8.85 12.06 17.09
C PRO A 589 -8.63 10.96 16.03
N TYR A 590 -9.48 10.88 15.02
CA TYR A 590 -9.28 9.95 13.90
C TYR A 590 -8.04 10.29 13.07
N THR A 591 -7.83 11.58 12.75
CA THR A 591 -6.64 12.05 12.03
C THR A 591 -5.37 11.77 12.82
N GLN A 592 -5.41 11.98 14.15
CA GLN A 592 -4.30 11.65 15.06
C GLN A 592 -3.96 10.16 14.99
N ALA A 593 -4.97 9.29 15.04
CA ALA A 593 -4.76 7.85 14.94
C ALA A 593 -4.23 7.44 13.56
N LEU A 594 -4.77 8.02 12.47
CA LEU A 594 -4.28 7.76 11.12
C LEU A 594 -2.80 8.13 10.96
N ILE A 595 -2.41 9.33 11.38
CA ILE A 595 -1.03 9.81 11.26
C ILE A 595 -0.09 9.00 12.17
N SER A 596 -0.53 8.66 13.38
CA SER A 596 0.27 7.84 14.30
C SER A 596 0.48 6.41 13.81
N ALA A 597 -0.39 5.92 12.94
CA ALA A 597 -0.29 4.57 12.38
C ALA A 597 0.70 4.46 11.20
N ILE A 598 1.13 5.60 10.60
CA ILE A 598 2.08 5.60 9.47
C ILE A 598 3.43 5.09 9.95
N PRO A 599 4.01 4.03 9.34
CA PRO A 599 5.34 3.58 9.70
C PRO A 599 6.42 4.60 9.31
N ILE A 600 7.36 4.86 10.20
CA ILE A 600 8.49 5.76 9.92
C ILE A 600 9.72 4.90 9.55
N PRO A 601 10.39 5.15 8.41
CA PRO A 601 11.59 4.41 8.01
C PRO A 601 12.84 4.89 8.80
N ASP A 602 12.75 4.83 10.12
CA ASP A 602 13.78 5.24 11.09
C ASP A 602 13.61 4.40 12.36
N PRO A 603 14.47 3.39 12.59
CA PRO A 603 14.32 2.46 13.71
C PRO A 603 14.23 3.13 15.08
N ALA A 604 15.08 4.14 15.35
CA ALA A 604 15.09 4.81 16.65
C ALA A 604 13.81 5.62 16.89
N LYS A 605 13.34 6.35 15.88
CA LYS A 605 12.08 7.12 15.98
C LYS A 605 10.89 6.20 16.10
N GLU A 606 10.85 5.13 15.29
CA GLU A 606 9.73 4.20 15.28
C GLU A 606 9.60 3.43 16.60
N SER A 607 10.74 3.03 17.21
CA SER A 607 10.76 2.35 18.51
C SER A 607 10.39 3.26 19.69
N ALA A 608 10.71 4.56 19.59
CA ALA A 608 10.41 5.55 20.64
C ALA A 608 8.97 6.05 20.61
N ARG A 609 8.24 5.81 19.52
CA ARG A 609 6.92 6.39 19.28
C ARG A 609 5.80 5.53 19.86
N GLU A 610 4.87 6.16 20.59
CA GLU A 610 3.64 5.51 21.03
C GLU A 610 2.57 5.63 19.95
N ARG A 611 2.12 4.49 19.41
CA ARG A 611 1.08 4.43 18.39
C ARG A 611 -0.32 4.49 19.01
N ILE A 612 -1.19 5.30 18.44
CA ILE A 612 -2.62 5.32 18.79
C ILE A 612 -3.33 4.21 18.01
N LEU A 613 -3.49 3.05 18.62
CA LEU A 613 -4.20 1.93 18.00
C LEU A 613 -5.71 2.11 18.13
N LEU A 614 -6.40 2.15 16.99
CA LEU A 614 -7.85 2.20 16.98
C LEU A 614 -8.44 0.83 17.38
N THR A 615 -9.37 0.85 18.32
CA THR A 615 -10.10 -0.37 18.74
C THR A 615 -11.32 -0.59 17.85
N GLY A 616 -11.59 -1.85 17.51
CA GLY A 616 -12.71 -2.25 16.67
C GLY A 616 -12.54 -1.91 15.18
N ASP A 617 -13.52 -2.35 14.39
CA ASP A 617 -13.55 -2.12 12.95
C ASP A 617 -14.30 -0.86 12.58
N LEU A 618 -14.16 -0.43 11.31
CA LEU A 618 -14.98 0.64 10.74
C LEU A 618 -16.47 0.23 10.81
N PRO A 619 -17.33 1.04 11.44
CA PRO A 619 -18.77 0.76 11.43
C PRO A 619 -19.33 0.69 10.01
N SER A 620 -20.41 -0.07 9.84
CA SER A 620 -21.04 -0.17 8.53
C SER A 620 -21.63 1.18 8.09
N PRO A 621 -21.38 1.63 6.85
CA PRO A 621 -22.04 2.84 6.34
C PRO A 621 -23.57 2.68 6.17
N ALA A 622 -24.09 1.46 6.35
CA ALA A 622 -25.53 1.20 6.42
C ALA A 622 -26.10 1.34 7.84
N ASP A 623 -25.23 1.31 8.87
CA ASP A 623 -25.59 1.43 10.29
C ASP A 623 -24.63 2.44 10.96
N VAL A 624 -24.82 3.70 10.61
CA VAL A 624 -23.96 4.80 11.09
C VAL A 624 -24.30 5.14 12.53
N PRO A 625 -23.31 5.23 13.45
CA PRO A 625 -23.53 5.63 14.84
C PRO A 625 -24.25 7.00 14.95
N SER A 626 -25.16 7.14 15.91
CA SER A 626 -25.82 8.43 16.22
C SER A 626 -24.80 9.45 16.72
N GLY A 627 -25.07 10.74 16.58
CA GLY A 627 -24.14 11.80 16.98
C GLY A 627 -22.80 11.73 16.27
N CYS A 628 -21.68 11.80 17.00
CA CYS A 628 -20.37 11.69 16.42
C CYS A 628 -20.12 10.27 15.86
N ARG A 629 -19.91 10.15 14.56
CA ARG A 629 -19.71 8.85 13.86
C ARG A 629 -18.48 8.10 14.34
N PHE A 630 -17.45 8.82 14.78
CA PHE A 630 -16.20 8.23 15.26
C PHE A 630 -16.27 7.78 16.73
N ARG A 631 -17.31 8.11 17.51
CA ARG A 631 -17.37 7.87 18.96
C ARG A 631 -17.10 6.43 19.38
N THR A 632 -17.51 5.44 18.57
CA THR A 632 -17.34 4.01 18.89
C THR A 632 -15.89 3.54 18.84
N ARG A 633 -15.00 4.29 18.18
CA ARG A 633 -13.56 4.01 18.04
C ARG A 633 -12.69 5.12 18.66
N CYS A 634 -13.32 6.16 19.23
CA CYS A 634 -12.63 7.34 19.70
C CYS A 634 -12.01 7.13 21.09
N PHE A 635 -10.69 7.13 21.16
CA PHE A 635 -9.96 7.00 22.43
C PHE A 635 -10.24 8.19 23.38
N ARG A 636 -10.48 9.39 22.85
CA ARG A 636 -10.90 10.54 23.67
C ARG A 636 -12.28 10.35 24.27
N TYR A 637 -13.26 9.87 23.51
CA TYR A 637 -14.59 9.57 24.00
C TYR A 637 -14.52 8.54 25.15
N ALA A 638 -13.69 7.52 25.02
CA ALA A 638 -13.49 6.52 26.06
C ALA A 638 -12.96 7.14 27.38
N ALA A 639 -12.12 8.16 27.28
CA ALA A 639 -11.54 8.89 28.42
C ALA A 639 -12.43 10.01 28.99
N LEU A 640 -13.51 10.43 28.27
CA LEU A 640 -14.38 11.51 28.74
C LEU A 640 -15.20 11.10 29.99
N PRO A 641 -15.43 12.02 30.94
CA PRO A 641 -16.42 11.85 31.99
C PRO A 641 -17.81 11.60 31.40
N PRO A 642 -18.69 10.82 32.08
CA PRO A 642 -20.03 10.49 31.58
C PRO A 642 -20.88 11.70 31.12
N GLY A 643 -20.82 12.80 31.85
CA GLY A 643 -21.59 14.03 31.54
C GLY A 643 -21.16 14.72 30.24
N LEU A 644 -19.94 14.49 29.77
CA LEU A 644 -19.44 15.05 28.49
C LEU A 644 -19.65 14.12 27.32
N ARG A 645 -19.88 12.82 27.53
CA ARG A 645 -20.10 11.82 26.48
C ARG A 645 -21.42 12.04 25.73
N SER A 646 -22.47 12.51 26.45
CA SER A 646 -23.80 12.72 25.88
C SER A 646 -23.81 13.61 24.65
N ARG A 647 -22.93 14.60 24.58
CA ARG A 647 -22.79 15.44 23.40
C ARG A 647 -22.31 14.66 22.17
N CYS A 648 -21.31 13.78 22.32
CA CYS A 648 -20.87 12.91 21.25
C CYS A 648 -21.90 11.84 20.85
N GLU A 649 -22.83 11.48 21.73
CA GLU A 649 -23.87 10.48 21.48
C GLU A 649 -25.08 11.06 20.74
N GLN A 650 -25.40 12.32 20.98
CA GLN A 650 -26.64 12.95 20.54
C GLN A 650 -26.44 13.95 19.41
N GLU A 651 -25.30 14.66 19.38
CA GLU A 651 -25.03 15.72 18.41
C GLU A 651 -23.96 15.31 17.41
N GLU A 652 -24.22 15.49 16.12
CA GLU A 652 -23.18 15.37 15.10
C GLU A 652 -22.31 16.63 15.14
N PRO A 653 -20.96 16.50 15.27
CA PRO A 653 -20.09 17.67 15.33
C PRO A 653 -20.01 18.37 13.99
N ALA A 654 -20.31 19.67 13.96
CA ALA A 654 -20.08 20.51 12.80
C ALA A 654 -18.59 20.79 12.63
N ARG A 655 -18.15 20.89 11.39
CA ARG A 655 -16.79 21.30 11.04
C ARG A 655 -16.59 22.76 11.39
N GLN A 656 -15.55 23.07 12.16
CA GLN A 656 -15.23 24.41 12.66
C GLN A 656 -13.74 24.68 12.48
N GLN A 657 -13.39 25.94 12.20
CA GLN A 657 -12.00 26.38 12.12
C GLN A 657 -11.31 26.21 13.48
N ARG A 658 -10.09 25.67 13.45
CA ARG A 658 -9.28 25.37 14.62
C ARG A 658 -7.81 25.78 14.37
N GLY A 659 -7.32 26.74 15.13
CA GLY A 659 -5.94 27.19 15.05
C GLY A 659 -5.63 27.95 13.76
N GLU A 660 -4.87 27.37 12.85
CA GLU A 660 -4.43 28.02 11.61
C GLU A 660 -5.58 28.34 10.65
N PRO A 661 -5.43 29.35 9.78
CA PRO A 661 -6.41 29.64 8.73
C PRO A 661 -6.66 28.42 7.85
N GLU A 662 -7.90 28.21 7.44
CA GLU A 662 -8.35 27.10 6.60
C GLU A 662 -8.18 25.69 7.23
N HIS A 663 -7.80 25.58 8.52
CA HIS A 663 -7.76 24.31 9.23
C HIS A 663 -9.07 24.11 10.00
N GLU A 664 -9.89 23.16 9.56
CA GLU A 664 -11.22 22.88 10.12
C GLU A 664 -11.30 21.44 10.61
N SER A 665 -11.98 21.22 11.73
CA SER A 665 -12.21 19.90 12.33
C SER A 665 -13.63 19.72 12.83
N ALA A 666 -14.20 18.55 12.60
CA ALA A 666 -15.55 18.14 13.04
C ALA A 666 -15.46 17.30 14.32
N CYS A 667 -15.04 17.91 15.42
CA CYS A 667 -14.96 17.27 16.73
C CYS A 667 -15.42 18.23 17.83
N HIS A 668 -16.30 17.79 18.74
CA HIS A 668 -16.75 18.59 19.89
C HIS A 668 -15.62 18.96 20.84
N TYR A 669 -14.63 18.06 20.95
CA TYR A 669 -13.47 18.18 21.83
C TYR A 669 -12.15 18.16 21.02
N ALA A 670 -12.14 18.87 19.89
CA ALA A 670 -10.95 19.01 19.07
C ALA A 670 -9.81 19.62 19.89
N ALA A 671 -8.63 19.01 19.82
CA ALA A 671 -7.41 19.54 20.42
C ALA A 671 -6.21 19.05 19.62
N ALA A 672 -5.30 19.96 19.30
CA ALA A 672 -4.07 19.62 18.64
C ALA A 672 -3.24 18.63 19.46
N HIS A 673 -2.68 17.62 18.79
CA HIS A 673 -1.79 16.67 19.43
C HIS A 673 -0.76 16.19 18.39
N ALA A 674 0.51 16.54 18.61
CA ALA A 674 1.58 16.04 17.75
C ALA A 674 1.75 14.54 17.98
N VAL A 675 1.76 13.76 16.89
CA VAL A 675 1.83 12.29 16.93
C VAL A 675 3.03 11.71 16.14
N LEU A 676 3.83 12.60 15.47
CA LEU A 676 5.04 12.26 14.73
C LEU A 676 6.28 12.66 15.47
#